data_59338eafd9567f3903ebb3a395ddd550
#
_entry.id   59338eafd9567f3903ebb3a395ddd550
#
_cell.length_a   1.000
_cell.length_b   1.000
_cell.length_c   1.000
_cell.angle_alpha   90.00
_cell.angle_beta   90.00
_cell.angle_gamma   90.00
#
_symmetry.space_group_name_H-M   'P 1'
#
loop_
_entity.id
_entity.type
_entity.pdbx_description
1 polymer ?
#
loop_
_entity_poly.entity_id
_entity_poly.type
_entity_poly.pdbx_seq_one_letter_code
_entity_poly.pdbx_strand_id
1 'polypeptide(L)'
;MKLIISEKEIAAKRIAGILSGDGQKEEKVYGVPVYYIKHGSDECAVIGLKGHILKVDFPKEYSNWFKVDPVDLIDAEIEKTPIHKNIVQALKKVAGNASEVIIATDFDREGELIGYDAWQVAIEKNSLLNAKRAKFSALTNSDIDSAFAKLEKLDLNLAFAGRARQDIDLIWGAVLTRFISLASYQVKENFLSVGRVQSPTLTLIVDREIEIGEFVAIPYWVVNIKLKTDRGEEFEATHKKKRFLKKEEASKAFSKISGEGEVLDVNETIRSMAPPTPFNTTSLIVSANSIGFTAAKTINIAENLYMNGYISYPRTDNTVYPASIDLKEIVKMLKVSDSFADACSDVLKQSKITPSRGKKRTTDHPPIYPTFSVSRQRLGSDEWKLYELIVRRFLCTLLPPGQIKSIAANINVGGEVFVANGSNIIKENWIKHYHYYKHEDVYIPNLVPGQKLKIIDREMLDKETKPPARYTQGKLVEKMEELGLGTKATRHTIIQTLISRGYITGNPLVPSEKAIAVVKILKKHAEKISSPDMTSELEMDMDGIARGDETREEVVEKSREMLKDVMVNLKNVKADISQEIKKAVKEDFIIGKCRQKDCDGNLIVRVSKKSRKRFIGCNAYPKCTSTFSLPQLGMILTTKDKCKHCDYPVIRIITKGRKPWDLCINGDCPGKDEKYKNYKSKKPGQESSD
;
A
#
# COMPACT_ATOMS: atom_id res chain seq x y z
N MET A 1 36.57 -0.74 23.37
CA MET A 1 35.79 -1.31 22.27
C MET A 1 34.61 -0.41 22.00
N LYS A 2 34.27 -0.13 20.72
CA LYS A 2 33.06 0.63 20.33
C LYS A 2 31.89 -0.33 20.09
N LEU A 3 30.68 0.05 20.47
CA LEU A 3 29.46 -0.73 20.24
C LEU A 3 28.66 -0.10 19.08
N ILE A 4 28.49 -0.84 17.99
CA ILE A 4 27.74 -0.41 16.81
C ILE A 4 26.36 -1.11 16.86
N ILE A 5 25.27 -0.34 16.81
CA ILE A 5 23.90 -0.83 16.91
C ILE A 5 23.18 -0.61 15.59
N SER A 6 22.77 -1.70 14.92
CA SER A 6 22.00 -1.67 13.68
C SER A 6 20.54 -2.12 13.94
N GLU A 7 19.63 -1.67 13.09
CA GLU A 7 18.18 -1.97 13.24
C GLU A 7 17.84 -3.46 13.10
N LYS A 8 18.56 -4.17 12.23
CA LYS A 8 18.31 -5.59 11.92
C LYS A 8 19.61 -6.37 11.80
N GLU A 9 19.53 -7.67 12.06
CA GLU A 9 20.69 -8.56 12.03
C GLU A 9 21.39 -8.59 10.65
N ILE A 10 20.62 -8.64 9.56
CA ILE A 10 21.16 -8.65 8.19
C ILE A 10 22.02 -7.38 7.93
N ALA A 11 21.48 -6.21 8.36
CA ALA A 11 22.23 -4.96 8.23
C ALA A 11 23.47 -4.95 9.13
N ALA A 12 23.39 -5.46 10.36
CA ALA A 12 24.55 -5.57 11.27
C ALA A 12 25.66 -6.42 10.65
N LYS A 13 25.32 -7.58 10.11
CA LYS A 13 26.28 -8.48 9.43
C LYS A 13 26.93 -7.77 8.24
N ARG A 14 26.14 -7.06 7.44
CA ARG A 14 26.64 -6.34 6.27
C ARG A 14 27.56 -5.17 6.64
N ILE A 15 27.15 -4.35 7.64
CA ILE A 15 27.97 -3.26 8.17
C ILE A 15 29.30 -3.82 8.72
N ALA A 16 29.24 -4.90 9.49
CA ALA A 16 30.45 -5.54 10.01
C ALA A 16 31.39 -6.02 8.90
N GLY A 17 30.86 -6.66 7.85
CA GLY A 17 31.64 -7.09 6.68
C GLY A 17 32.30 -5.92 5.95
N ILE A 18 31.58 -4.84 5.70
CA ILE A 18 32.10 -3.64 5.03
C ILE A 18 33.23 -3.02 5.85
N LEU A 19 33.00 -2.77 7.14
CA LEU A 19 33.97 -2.09 8.01
C LEU A 19 35.23 -2.92 8.31
N SER A 20 35.16 -4.26 8.23
CA SER A 20 36.28 -5.16 8.52
C SER A 20 36.98 -5.73 7.29
N GLY A 21 36.48 -5.46 6.07
CA GLY A 21 36.94 -6.14 4.87
C GLY A 21 36.77 -7.67 4.96
N ASP A 22 35.62 -8.14 5.50
CA ASP A 22 35.29 -9.55 5.75
C ASP A 22 36.09 -10.27 6.86
N GLY A 23 36.86 -9.52 7.65
CA GLY A 23 37.58 -10.03 8.84
C GLY A 23 36.74 -10.05 10.12
N GLN A 24 35.45 -10.41 10.06
CA GLN A 24 34.55 -10.42 11.20
C GLN A 24 34.53 -11.77 11.94
N LYS A 25 34.48 -11.74 13.28
CA LYS A 25 34.24 -12.91 14.14
C LYS A 25 32.81 -12.85 14.69
N GLU A 26 32.01 -13.85 14.37
CA GLU A 26 30.65 -13.97 14.92
C GLU A 26 30.69 -14.71 16.25
N GLU A 27 30.01 -14.17 17.27
CA GLU A 27 29.77 -14.78 18.56
C GLU A 27 28.31 -14.62 18.98
N LYS A 28 27.73 -15.62 19.64
CA LYS A 28 26.36 -15.55 20.14
C LYS A 28 26.30 -15.13 21.61
N VAL A 29 25.71 -13.98 21.87
CA VAL A 29 25.47 -13.45 23.22
C VAL A 29 23.96 -13.56 23.52
N TYR A 30 23.57 -14.37 24.48
CA TYR A 30 22.17 -14.74 24.75
C TYR A 30 21.38 -15.17 23.50
N GLY A 31 22.09 -15.92 22.60
CA GLY A 31 21.50 -16.39 21.34
C GLY A 31 21.38 -15.33 20.24
N VAL A 32 21.84 -14.09 20.47
CA VAL A 32 21.89 -13.00 19.50
C VAL A 32 23.26 -12.94 18.86
N PRO A 33 23.39 -12.95 17.51
CA PRO A 33 24.67 -12.76 16.85
C PRO A 33 25.27 -11.39 17.14
N VAL A 34 26.55 -11.35 17.51
CA VAL A 34 27.36 -10.16 17.68
C VAL A 34 28.61 -10.34 16.83
N TYR A 35 28.92 -9.35 16.01
CA TYR A 35 30.08 -9.40 15.09
C TYR A 35 31.19 -8.55 15.65
N TYR A 36 32.29 -9.19 16.06
CA TYR A 36 33.50 -8.50 16.53
C TYR A 36 34.42 -8.24 15.34
N ILE A 37 34.84 -6.98 15.19
CA ILE A 37 35.63 -6.50 14.06
C ILE A 37 36.72 -5.53 14.54
N LYS A 38 37.74 -5.33 13.69
CA LYS A 38 38.65 -4.19 13.77
C LYS A 38 38.29 -3.19 12.68
N HIS A 39 38.14 -1.93 13.07
CA HIS A 39 37.95 -0.81 12.13
C HIS A 39 38.97 0.27 12.43
N GLY A 40 40.02 0.38 11.58
CA GLY A 40 41.20 1.16 11.87
C GLY A 40 41.94 0.62 13.11
N SER A 41 42.16 1.48 14.10
CA SER A 41 42.75 1.11 15.41
C SER A 41 41.74 0.60 16.43
N ASP A 42 40.42 0.73 16.15
CA ASP A 42 39.36 0.46 17.11
C ASP A 42 38.86 -0.98 17.03
N GLU A 43 38.71 -1.62 18.18
CA GLU A 43 37.91 -2.83 18.31
C GLU A 43 36.44 -2.44 18.39
N CYS A 44 35.58 -3.12 17.60
CA CYS A 44 34.16 -2.84 17.53
C CYS A 44 33.36 -4.12 17.71
N ALA A 45 32.20 -4.02 18.37
CA ALA A 45 31.16 -5.05 18.42
C ALA A 45 29.93 -4.54 17.68
N VAL A 46 29.46 -5.24 16.65
CA VAL A 46 28.27 -4.87 15.88
C VAL A 46 27.13 -5.78 16.26
N ILE A 47 26.03 -5.22 16.74
CA ILE A 47 24.80 -5.96 17.13
C ILE A 47 23.63 -5.50 16.29
N GLY A 48 22.84 -6.46 15.79
CA GLY A 48 21.57 -6.22 15.11
C GLY A 48 20.40 -6.39 16.04
N LEU A 49 19.48 -5.43 16.01
CA LEU A 49 18.21 -5.50 16.70
C LEU A 49 17.18 -6.27 15.84
N LYS A 50 15.91 -6.22 16.22
CA LYS A 50 14.74 -6.67 15.41
C LYS A 50 13.70 -5.55 15.29
N GLY A 51 14.15 -4.35 14.94
CA GLY A 51 13.34 -3.13 15.04
C GLY A 51 13.26 -2.66 16.50
N HIS A 52 12.10 -2.16 16.93
CA HIS A 52 11.90 -1.73 18.32
C HIS A 52 12.18 -2.86 19.30
N ILE A 53 13.03 -2.61 20.28
CA ILE A 53 13.33 -3.54 21.39
C ILE A 53 12.46 -3.32 22.61
N LEU A 54 11.87 -2.12 22.72
CA LEU A 54 10.91 -1.74 23.74
C LEU A 54 9.56 -1.44 23.07
N LYS A 55 8.47 -1.81 23.72
CA LYS A 55 7.12 -1.36 23.38
C LYS A 55 6.60 -0.45 24.47
N VAL A 56 5.76 0.48 24.10
CA VAL A 56 4.94 1.25 25.02
C VAL A 56 3.64 0.51 25.28
N ASP A 57 3.20 0.52 26.55
CA ASP A 57 1.95 -0.09 26.98
C ASP A 57 1.47 0.58 28.27
N PHE A 58 0.22 0.38 28.63
CA PHE A 58 -0.29 0.79 29.92
C PHE A 58 0.12 -0.20 31.02
N PRO A 59 0.23 0.26 32.30
CA PRO A 59 0.43 -0.61 33.45
C PRO A 59 -0.58 -1.76 33.50
N LYS A 60 -0.18 -2.88 34.14
CA LYS A 60 -0.99 -4.12 34.18
C LYS A 60 -2.39 -3.92 34.76
N GLU A 61 -2.59 -2.96 35.64
CA GLU A 61 -3.88 -2.62 36.24
C GLU A 61 -4.92 -2.24 35.20
N TYR A 62 -4.49 -1.62 34.09
CA TYR A 62 -5.36 -1.26 32.96
C TYR A 62 -5.62 -2.41 31.97
N SER A 63 -5.13 -3.62 32.22
CA SER A 63 -5.24 -4.74 31.27
C SER A 63 -6.66 -5.29 31.13
N ASN A 64 -7.50 -5.17 32.16
CA ASN A 64 -8.86 -5.70 32.17
C ASN A 64 -9.86 -4.71 31.58
N TRP A 65 -10.25 -4.95 30.33
CA TRP A 65 -11.18 -4.09 29.59
C TRP A 65 -12.57 -3.92 30.25
N PHE A 66 -13.01 -4.89 31.08
CA PHE A 66 -14.34 -4.86 31.72
C PHE A 66 -14.34 -4.10 33.06
N LYS A 67 -13.16 -3.89 33.65
CA LYS A 67 -13.03 -3.23 34.96
C LYS A 67 -12.54 -1.79 34.88
N VAL A 68 -11.96 -1.40 33.74
CA VAL A 68 -11.37 -0.08 33.53
C VAL A 68 -12.24 0.71 32.55
N ASP A 69 -12.64 1.93 32.91
CA ASP A 69 -13.27 2.84 31.95
C ASP A 69 -12.22 3.23 30.88
N PRO A 70 -12.50 3.03 29.57
CA PRO A 70 -11.56 3.43 28.52
C PRO A 70 -11.06 4.87 28.63
N VAL A 71 -11.82 5.79 29.20
CA VAL A 71 -11.41 7.20 29.39
C VAL A 71 -10.29 7.35 30.38
N ASP A 72 -10.18 6.47 31.38
CA ASP A 72 -9.09 6.52 32.37
C ASP A 72 -7.71 6.29 31.71
N LEU A 73 -7.69 5.70 30.52
CA LEU A 73 -6.45 5.49 29.76
C LEU A 73 -5.91 6.77 29.11
N ILE A 74 -6.72 7.84 29.02
CA ILE A 74 -6.28 9.08 28.37
C ILE A 74 -5.13 9.70 29.15
N ASP A 75 -5.26 9.74 30.48
CA ASP A 75 -4.28 10.35 31.37
C ASP A 75 -3.36 9.31 32.06
N ALA A 76 -3.54 8.02 31.77
CA ALA A 76 -2.73 6.96 32.36
C ALA A 76 -1.25 7.06 31.94
N GLU A 77 -0.37 6.70 32.86
CA GLU A 77 1.06 6.59 32.58
C GLU A 77 1.34 5.51 31.53
N ILE A 78 2.37 5.74 30.73
CA ILE A 78 2.83 4.81 29.70
C ILE A 78 4.15 4.19 30.13
N GLU A 79 4.17 2.87 30.22
CA GLU A 79 5.36 2.11 30.57
C GLU A 79 6.09 1.56 29.34
N LYS A 80 7.42 1.46 29.42
CA LYS A 80 8.24 0.80 28.42
C LYS A 80 8.57 -0.63 28.88
N THR A 81 8.25 -1.61 28.04
CA THR A 81 8.52 -3.01 28.33
C THR A 81 9.31 -3.69 27.20
N PRO A 82 10.28 -4.58 27.51
CA PRO A 82 11.04 -5.28 26.50
C PRO A 82 10.17 -6.20 25.62
N ILE A 83 10.30 -6.07 24.30
CA ILE A 83 9.69 -6.98 23.32
C ILE A 83 10.52 -8.26 23.23
N HIS A 84 11.85 -8.11 23.12
CA HIS A 84 12.82 -9.20 22.97
C HIS A 84 13.82 -9.17 24.11
N LYS A 85 13.51 -9.88 25.21
CA LYS A 85 14.35 -9.92 26.40
C LYS A 85 15.80 -10.35 26.13
N ASN A 86 16.02 -11.33 25.25
CA ASN A 86 17.34 -11.81 24.87
C ASN A 86 18.19 -10.73 24.18
N ILE A 87 17.58 -9.91 23.31
CA ILE A 87 18.28 -8.80 22.63
C ILE A 87 18.68 -7.72 23.66
N VAL A 88 17.75 -7.36 24.56
CA VAL A 88 18.03 -6.40 25.63
C VAL A 88 19.17 -6.90 26.53
N GLN A 89 19.17 -8.19 26.90
CA GLN A 89 20.24 -8.80 27.71
C GLN A 89 21.59 -8.83 26.95
N ALA A 90 21.58 -9.16 25.66
CA ALA A 90 22.79 -9.15 24.82
C ALA A 90 23.36 -7.73 24.72
N LEU A 91 22.50 -6.75 24.45
CA LEU A 91 22.88 -5.35 24.37
C LEU A 91 23.52 -4.86 25.66
N LYS A 92 22.90 -5.10 26.82
CA LYS A 92 23.46 -4.76 28.15
C LYS A 92 24.80 -5.44 28.41
N LYS A 93 24.96 -6.72 28.02
CA LYS A 93 26.22 -7.46 28.21
C LYS A 93 27.34 -6.84 27.40
N VAL A 94 27.11 -6.53 26.13
CA VAL A 94 28.13 -5.95 25.23
C VAL A 94 28.43 -4.50 25.62
N ALA A 95 27.41 -3.72 26.00
CA ALA A 95 27.55 -2.33 26.46
C ALA A 95 28.44 -2.19 27.71
N GLY A 96 28.45 -3.20 28.59
CA GLY A 96 29.31 -3.19 29.79
C GLY A 96 30.80 -3.02 29.50
N ASN A 97 31.28 -3.44 28.33
CA ASN A 97 32.68 -3.36 27.89
C ASN A 97 32.91 -2.27 26.83
N ALA A 98 31.89 -1.50 26.50
CA ALA A 98 31.98 -0.48 25.46
C ALA A 98 32.49 0.86 26.02
N SER A 99 33.18 1.63 25.22
CA SER A 99 33.62 2.99 25.49
C SER A 99 32.76 4.05 24.82
N GLU A 100 32.10 3.68 23.73
CA GLU A 100 31.22 4.53 22.93
C GLU A 100 30.16 3.70 22.22
N VAL A 101 29.00 4.28 21.97
CA VAL A 101 27.93 3.68 21.16
C VAL A 101 27.81 4.40 19.82
N ILE A 102 27.77 3.65 18.71
CA ILE A 102 27.49 4.19 17.37
C ILE A 102 26.17 3.65 16.90
N ILE A 103 25.18 4.52 16.75
CA ILE A 103 23.87 4.18 16.22
C ILE A 103 23.93 4.13 14.69
N ALA A 104 23.67 2.97 14.13
CA ALA A 104 23.68 2.67 12.71
C ALA A 104 22.34 2.03 12.26
N THR A 105 21.23 2.52 12.83
CA THR A 105 19.87 2.22 12.40
C THR A 105 19.50 3.01 11.14
N ASP A 106 18.39 2.68 10.47
CA ASP A 106 17.90 3.46 9.34
C ASP A 106 17.70 4.93 9.74
N PHE A 107 17.98 5.87 8.82
CA PHE A 107 17.89 7.30 9.14
C PHE A 107 16.47 7.81 8.84
N ASP A 108 15.51 7.39 9.66
CA ASP A 108 14.16 7.95 9.70
C ASP A 108 13.70 8.10 11.16
N ARG A 109 12.49 8.62 11.36
CA ARG A 109 11.90 8.86 12.68
C ARG A 109 11.87 7.58 13.54
N GLU A 110 11.54 6.44 12.94
CA GLU A 110 11.47 5.15 13.64
C GLU A 110 12.88 4.63 13.99
N GLY A 111 13.79 4.67 13.03
CA GLY A 111 15.18 4.21 13.26
C GLY A 111 15.92 5.07 14.28
N GLU A 112 15.67 6.39 14.33
CA GLU A 112 16.24 7.27 15.34
C GLU A 112 15.71 6.95 16.74
N LEU A 113 14.39 6.67 16.86
CA LEU A 113 13.79 6.21 18.11
C LEU A 113 14.32 4.83 18.54
N ILE A 114 14.45 3.88 17.61
CA ILE A 114 15.04 2.56 17.90
C ILE A 114 16.45 2.71 18.42
N GLY A 115 17.28 3.56 17.79
CA GLY A 115 18.63 3.86 18.21
C GLY A 115 18.69 4.52 19.60
N TYR A 116 17.81 5.50 19.85
CA TYR A 116 17.68 6.16 21.16
C TYR A 116 17.31 5.17 22.28
N ASP A 117 16.30 4.33 22.06
CA ASP A 117 15.87 3.33 23.03
C ASP A 117 16.98 2.29 23.29
N ALA A 118 17.72 1.89 22.27
CA ALA A 118 18.85 0.97 22.42
C ALA A 118 19.99 1.62 23.21
N TRP A 119 20.29 2.90 22.97
CA TRP A 119 21.26 3.65 23.76
C TRP A 119 20.81 3.78 25.22
N GLN A 120 19.52 4.10 25.49
CA GLN A 120 18.98 4.14 26.85
C GLN A 120 19.17 2.81 27.60
N VAL A 121 18.94 1.68 26.93
CA VAL A 121 19.19 0.35 27.49
C VAL A 121 20.69 0.11 27.76
N ALA A 122 21.57 0.63 26.90
CA ALA A 122 23.01 0.49 27.07
C ALA A 122 23.55 1.28 28.28
N ILE A 123 23.07 2.52 28.48
CA ILE A 123 23.50 3.37 29.61
C ILE A 123 23.00 2.88 30.97
N GLU A 124 21.92 2.10 31.03
CA GLU A 124 21.54 1.42 32.28
C GLU A 124 22.64 0.48 32.81
N LYS A 125 23.50 -0.04 31.91
CA LYS A 125 24.62 -0.91 32.30
C LYS A 125 25.95 -0.17 32.40
N ASN A 126 26.15 0.87 31.59
CA ASN A 126 27.35 1.70 31.59
C ASN A 126 26.96 3.16 31.32
N SER A 127 26.79 3.92 32.40
CA SER A 127 26.31 5.32 32.37
C SER A 127 27.24 6.33 31.70
N LEU A 128 28.48 5.94 31.40
CA LEU A 128 29.47 6.78 30.73
C LEU A 128 29.37 6.76 29.21
N LEU A 129 28.48 5.92 28.62
CA LEU A 129 28.38 5.76 27.18
C LEU A 129 27.74 6.96 26.49
N ASN A 130 28.50 7.62 25.63
CA ASN A 130 27.98 8.60 24.68
C ASN A 130 27.53 7.92 23.39
N ALA A 131 26.48 8.44 22.76
CA ALA A 131 26.00 7.97 21.48
C ALA A 131 26.43 8.90 20.34
N LYS A 132 26.92 8.30 19.26
CA LYS A 132 27.15 8.94 17.96
C LYS A 132 26.25 8.28 16.89
N ARG A 133 26.04 8.96 15.79
CA ARG A 133 25.14 8.56 14.71
C ARG A 133 25.88 8.41 13.40
N ALA A 134 25.82 7.24 12.79
CA ALA A 134 26.22 6.98 11.42
C ALA A 134 24.99 7.11 10.49
N LYS A 135 24.97 8.12 9.61
CA LYS A 135 23.85 8.38 8.67
C LYS A 135 24.20 7.86 7.28
N PHE A 136 23.40 6.94 6.75
CA PHE A 136 23.58 6.38 5.41
C PHE A 136 22.21 6.18 4.73
N SER A 137 22.21 6.14 3.41
CA SER A 137 21.01 5.94 2.59
C SER A 137 21.07 4.64 1.79
N ALA A 138 22.21 3.98 1.77
CA ALA A 138 22.37 2.66 1.18
C ALA A 138 23.40 1.83 1.97
N LEU A 139 23.25 0.50 1.93
CA LEU A 139 24.20 -0.42 2.55
C LEU A 139 25.29 -0.82 1.54
N THR A 140 25.99 0.20 1.00
CA THR A 140 27.14 0.06 0.09
C THR A 140 28.43 0.39 0.83
N ASN A 141 29.58 -0.06 0.31
CA ASN A 141 30.88 0.27 0.91
C ASN A 141 31.07 1.79 1.02
N SER A 142 30.81 2.53 -0.08
CA SER A 142 31.00 3.98 -0.10
C SER A 142 30.12 4.74 0.88
N ASP A 143 28.83 4.36 1.01
CA ASP A 143 27.90 5.01 1.95
C ASP A 143 28.27 4.73 3.40
N ILE A 144 28.59 3.47 3.72
CA ILE A 144 28.96 3.06 5.09
C ILE A 144 30.29 3.67 5.49
N ASP A 145 31.33 3.58 4.65
CA ASP A 145 32.64 4.19 4.93
C ASP A 145 32.53 5.71 5.15
N SER A 146 31.74 6.39 4.31
CA SER A 146 31.48 7.82 4.45
C SER A 146 30.74 8.17 5.74
N ALA A 147 29.73 7.37 6.11
CA ALA A 147 28.93 7.57 7.32
C ALA A 147 29.77 7.35 8.59
N PHE A 148 30.67 6.36 8.59
CA PHE A 148 31.55 6.08 9.73
C PHE A 148 32.74 7.03 9.81
N ALA A 149 33.19 7.59 8.69
CA ALA A 149 34.19 8.66 8.69
C ALA A 149 33.63 9.99 9.24
N LYS A 150 32.32 10.22 9.14
CA LYS A 150 31.67 11.45 9.59
C LYS A 150 30.48 11.14 10.54
N LEU A 151 30.83 10.71 11.75
CA LEU A 151 29.81 10.47 12.79
C LEU A 151 29.23 11.80 13.29
N GLU A 152 27.91 11.84 13.44
CA GLU A 152 27.14 13.00 13.91
C GLU A 152 26.58 12.76 15.32
N LYS A 153 25.89 13.75 15.89
CA LYS A 153 25.11 13.58 17.12
C LYS A 153 23.79 12.88 16.79
N LEU A 154 23.27 12.12 17.75
CA LEU A 154 21.92 11.55 17.67
C LEU A 154 20.90 12.69 17.60
N ASP A 155 19.92 12.58 16.72
CA ASP A 155 18.85 13.55 16.56
C ASP A 155 17.73 13.25 17.56
N LEU A 156 17.82 13.87 18.74
CA LEU A 156 16.86 13.67 19.82
C LEU A 156 15.46 14.16 19.46
N ASN A 157 15.35 15.24 18.68
CA ASN A 157 14.07 15.77 18.27
C ASN A 157 13.34 14.78 17.36
N LEU A 158 14.07 14.18 16.41
CA LEU A 158 13.53 13.16 15.53
C LEU A 158 13.11 11.90 16.32
N ALA A 159 13.90 11.48 17.31
CA ALA A 159 13.57 10.37 18.21
C ALA A 159 12.31 10.67 19.06
N PHE A 160 12.19 11.90 19.60
CA PHE A 160 11.02 12.31 20.38
C PHE A 160 9.76 12.45 19.53
N ALA A 161 9.87 12.89 18.28
CA ALA A 161 8.75 12.85 17.33
C ALA A 161 8.25 11.42 17.10
N GLY A 162 9.17 10.44 16.99
CA GLY A 162 8.83 9.02 16.94
C GLY A 162 8.14 8.52 18.22
N ARG A 163 8.60 8.97 19.39
CA ARG A 163 8.01 8.62 20.68
C ARG A 163 6.61 9.21 20.83
N ALA A 164 6.43 10.51 20.54
CA ALA A 164 5.12 11.18 20.58
C ALA A 164 4.08 10.41 19.76
N ARG A 165 4.48 9.96 18.56
CA ARG A 165 3.62 9.14 17.71
C ARG A 165 3.24 7.80 18.35
N GLN A 166 4.20 7.07 18.96
CA GLN A 166 3.88 5.81 19.64
C GLN A 166 2.90 6.03 20.81
N ASP A 167 3.12 7.07 21.61
CA ASP A 167 2.26 7.40 22.75
C ASP A 167 0.85 7.78 22.29
N ILE A 168 0.72 8.67 21.31
CA ILE A 168 -0.56 9.09 20.74
C ILE A 168 -1.30 7.90 20.11
N ASP A 169 -0.63 7.10 19.30
CA ASP A 169 -1.24 5.93 18.65
C ASP A 169 -1.68 4.87 19.69
N LEU A 170 -0.94 4.69 20.79
CA LEU A 170 -1.34 3.83 21.90
C LEU A 170 -2.59 4.36 22.60
N ILE A 171 -2.59 5.63 23.01
CA ILE A 171 -3.70 6.26 23.76
C ILE A 171 -4.98 6.19 22.91
N TRP A 172 -4.96 6.75 21.70
CA TRP A 172 -6.12 6.79 20.82
C TRP A 172 -6.61 5.39 20.44
N GLY A 173 -5.66 4.50 20.08
CA GLY A 173 -5.97 3.13 19.72
C GLY A 173 -6.60 2.34 20.86
N ALA A 174 -6.10 2.45 22.07
CA ALA A 174 -6.64 1.74 23.23
C ALA A 174 -8.00 2.28 23.66
N VAL A 175 -8.12 3.61 23.83
CA VAL A 175 -9.36 4.27 24.28
C VAL A 175 -10.52 3.98 23.31
N LEU A 176 -10.34 4.30 22.04
CA LEU A 176 -11.41 4.15 21.05
C LEU A 176 -11.74 2.69 20.78
N THR A 177 -10.72 1.84 20.63
CA THR A 177 -10.92 0.40 20.40
C THR A 177 -11.69 -0.25 21.55
N ARG A 178 -11.28 0.01 22.79
CA ARG A 178 -11.97 -0.56 23.97
C ARG A 178 -13.39 -0.02 24.08
N PHE A 179 -13.58 1.29 23.91
CA PHE A 179 -14.90 1.91 23.99
C PHE A 179 -15.88 1.32 22.95
N ILE A 180 -15.53 1.33 21.68
CA ILE A 180 -16.38 0.81 20.60
C ILE A 180 -16.62 -0.69 20.75
N SER A 181 -15.58 -1.45 21.11
CA SER A 181 -15.69 -2.90 21.28
C SER A 181 -16.59 -3.28 22.47
N LEU A 182 -16.47 -2.60 23.60
CA LEU A 182 -17.32 -2.83 24.77
C LEU A 182 -18.77 -2.38 24.52
N ALA A 183 -18.97 -1.22 23.91
CA ALA A 183 -20.31 -0.73 23.54
C ALA A 183 -21.05 -1.71 22.63
N SER A 184 -20.35 -2.34 21.70
CA SER A 184 -20.91 -3.27 20.71
C SER A 184 -20.87 -4.75 21.15
N TYR A 185 -20.29 -5.08 22.30
CA TYR A 185 -20.02 -6.44 22.78
C TYR A 185 -19.11 -7.26 21.82
N GLN A 186 -18.31 -6.56 21.02
CA GLN A 186 -17.30 -7.17 20.16
C GLN A 186 -15.94 -7.18 20.88
N VAL A 187 -15.63 -8.26 21.58
CA VAL A 187 -14.45 -8.36 22.43
C VAL A 187 -13.60 -9.59 22.06
N LYS A 188 -12.43 -9.74 22.66
CA LYS A 188 -11.44 -10.79 22.40
C LYS A 188 -10.98 -10.75 20.94
N GLU A 189 -11.07 -11.84 20.19
CA GLU A 189 -10.61 -11.95 18.80
C GLU A 189 -11.44 -11.12 17.81
N ASN A 190 -12.66 -10.73 18.20
CA ASN A 190 -13.59 -9.98 17.35
C ASN A 190 -13.62 -8.48 17.65
N PHE A 191 -12.69 -7.95 18.42
CA PHE A 191 -12.70 -6.53 18.78
C PHE A 191 -12.64 -5.60 17.54
N LEU A 192 -13.27 -4.45 17.67
CA LEU A 192 -13.33 -3.44 16.61
C LEU A 192 -12.23 -2.41 16.81
N SER A 193 -11.15 -2.52 16.05
CA SER A 193 -10.06 -1.56 16.16
C SER A 193 -10.44 -0.22 15.52
N VAL A 194 -10.20 0.84 16.28
CA VAL A 194 -10.39 2.23 15.87
C VAL A 194 -9.11 2.99 16.22
N GLY A 195 -8.64 3.84 15.34
CA GLY A 195 -7.42 4.61 15.56
C GLY A 195 -7.39 5.85 14.69
N ARG A 196 -6.59 6.85 15.09
CA ARG A 196 -6.58 8.18 14.46
C ARG A 196 -6.31 8.18 12.96
N VAL A 197 -5.42 7.32 12.45
CA VAL A 197 -5.12 7.21 11.01
C VAL A 197 -5.98 6.14 10.34
N GLN A 198 -6.27 5.06 11.07
CA GLN A 198 -7.06 3.94 10.56
C GLN A 198 -8.48 4.35 10.21
N SER A 199 -9.12 5.17 11.05
CA SER A 199 -10.53 5.56 10.87
C SER A 199 -10.75 6.45 9.65
N PRO A 200 -10.04 7.57 9.43
CA PRO A 200 -10.21 8.37 8.22
C PRO A 200 -9.82 7.60 6.95
N THR A 201 -8.82 6.70 7.01
CA THR A 201 -8.49 5.83 5.88
C THR A 201 -9.65 4.90 5.53
N LEU A 202 -10.33 4.32 6.55
CA LEU A 202 -11.51 3.49 6.34
C LEU A 202 -12.68 4.30 5.80
N THR A 203 -12.84 5.53 6.27
CA THR A 203 -13.87 6.47 5.81
C THR A 203 -13.77 6.73 4.31
N LEU A 204 -12.57 6.94 3.76
CA LEU A 204 -12.38 7.12 2.32
C LEU A 204 -12.94 5.93 1.50
N ILE A 205 -12.75 4.72 2.00
CA ILE A 205 -13.21 3.51 1.30
C ILE A 205 -14.72 3.36 1.41
N VAL A 206 -15.29 3.63 2.59
CA VAL A 206 -16.73 3.55 2.85
C VAL A 206 -17.49 4.62 2.08
N ASP A 207 -16.99 5.86 2.07
CA ASP A 207 -17.61 6.95 1.31
C ASP A 207 -17.64 6.64 -0.19
N ARG A 208 -16.55 6.05 -0.73
CA ARG A 208 -16.53 5.59 -2.11
C ARG A 208 -17.56 4.49 -2.37
N GLU A 209 -17.79 3.58 -1.44
CA GLU A 209 -18.81 2.53 -1.58
C GLU A 209 -20.22 3.09 -1.50
N ILE A 210 -20.47 4.10 -0.65
CA ILE A 210 -21.73 4.82 -0.58
C ILE A 210 -22.00 5.55 -1.90
N GLU A 211 -20.99 6.30 -2.39
CA GLU A 211 -21.05 7.01 -3.68
C GLU A 211 -21.37 6.06 -4.86
N ILE A 212 -20.80 4.86 -4.86
CA ILE A 212 -21.11 3.82 -5.84
C ILE A 212 -22.55 3.31 -5.68
N GLY A 213 -23.01 3.10 -4.44
CA GLY A 213 -24.35 2.59 -4.15
C GLY A 213 -25.45 3.60 -4.48
N GLU A 214 -25.19 4.89 -4.32
CA GLU A 214 -26.11 5.98 -4.61
C GLU A 214 -26.05 6.45 -6.08
N PHE A 215 -25.09 5.93 -6.84
CA PHE A 215 -24.90 6.34 -8.23
C PHE A 215 -26.07 5.92 -9.10
N VAL A 216 -26.64 6.89 -9.81
CA VAL A 216 -27.68 6.67 -10.82
C VAL A 216 -27.05 6.74 -12.21
N ALA A 217 -27.09 5.63 -12.93
CA ALA A 217 -26.59 5.57 -14.31
C ALA A 217 -27.46 6.44 -15.23
N ILE A 218 -26.83 7.32 -15.99
CA ILE A 218 -27.48 8.15 -17.00
C ILE A 218 -27.21 7.55 -18.37
N PRO A 219 -28.24 7.18 -19.14
CA PRO A 219 -28.06 6.68 -20.50
C PRO A 219 -27.59 7.79 -21.43
N TYR A 220 -26.75 7.43 -22.37
CA TYR A 220 -26.30 8.30 -23.46
C TYR A 220 -25.99 7.49 -24.70
N TRP A 221 -26.06 8.15 -25.86
CA TRP A 221 -25.81 7.53 -27.15
C TRP A 221 -24.54 8.08 -27.78
N VAL A 222 -23.80 7.21 -28.47
CA VAL A 222 -22.60 7.57 -29.23
C VAL A 222 -22.84 7.15 -30.68
N VAL A 223 -22.60 8.06 -31.60
CA VAL A 223 -22.73 7.78 -33.03
C VAL A 223 -21.33 7.67 -33.63
N ASN A 224 -21.02 6.53 -34.18
CA ASN A 224 -19.76 6.22 -34.84
C ASN A 224 -20.02 5.94 -36.34
N ILE A 225 -19.00 6.22 -37.14
CA ILE A 225 -18.95 5.84 -38.57
C ILE A 225 -17.63 5.14 -38.86
N LYS A 226 -17.65 4.21 -39.77
CA LYS A 226 -16.47 3.61 -40.35
C LYS A 226 -16.29 4.12 -41.77
N LEU A 227 -15.11 4.60 -42.06
CA LEU A 227 -14.77 5.31 -43.27
C LEU A 227 -13.67 4.55 -44.03
N LYS A 228 -13.65 4.72 -45.36
CA LYS A 228 -12.64 4.13 -46.24
C LYS A 228 -12.13 5.18 -47.22
N THR A 229 -10.80 5.24 -47.39
CA THR A 229 -10.18 6.10 -48.39
C THR A 229 -10.22 5.42 -49.78
N ASP A 230 -9.96 6.14 -50.84
CA ASP A 230 -9.84 5.61 -52.21
C ASP A 230 -8.72 4.54 -52.35
N ARG A 231 -7.72 4.62 -51.45
CA ARG A 231 -6.63 3.64 -51.35
C ARG A 231 -7.02 2.36 -50.59
N GLY A 232 -8.23 2.29 -50.09
CA GLY A 232 -8.74 1.12 -49.37
C GLY A 232 -8.46 1.11 -47.86
N GLU A 233 -7.89 2.15 -47.28
CA GLU A 233 -7.57 2.26 -45.85
C GLU A 233 -8.84 2.57 -45.04
N GLU A 234 -9.07 1.78 -43.99
CA GLU A 234 -10.26 1.88 -43.15
C GLU A 234 -9.92 2.48 -41.78
N PHE A 235 -10.81 3.33 -41.27
CA PHE A 235 -10.67 3.92 -39.96
C PHE A 235 -12.02 4.36 -39.39
N GLU A 236 -12.08 4.67 -38.09
CA GLU A 236 -13.32 5.06 -37.40
C GLU A 236 -13.32 6.55 -37.04
N ALA A 237 -14.51 7.14 -37.03
CA ALA A 237 -14.74 8.47 -36.54
C ALA A 237 -15.99 8.51 -35.65
N THR A 238 -15.92 9.30 -34.59
CA THR A 238 -17.02 9.50 -33.65
C THR A 238 -17.62 10.87 -33.84
N HIS A 239 -18.93 10.99 -33.74
CA HIS A 239 -19.62 12.28 -33.83
C HIS A 239 -19.03 13.32 -32.86
N LYS A 240 -18.84 14.58 -33.29
CA LYS A 240 -18.22 15.67 -32.52
C LYS A 240 -18.85 15.89 -31.15
N LYS A 241 -20.17 15.71 -31.02
CA LYS A 241 -20.90 15.81 -29.75
C LYS A 241 -20.55 14.72 -28.74
N LYS A 242 -19.81 13.68 -29.12
CA LYS A 242 -19.32 12.55 -28.31
C LYS A 242 -20.43 11.80 -27.51
N ARG A 243 -21.36 12.51 -26.87
CA ARG A 243 -22.46 11.94 -26.06
C ARG A 243 -23.75 12.69 -26.33
N PHE A 244 -24.75 11.98 -26.76
CA PHE A 244 -26.12 12.49 -26.87
C PHE A 244 -26.91 12.03 -25.63
N LEU A 245 -27.49 12.97 -24.90
CA LEU A 245 -28.28 12.65 -23.69
C LEU A 245 -29.74 12.31 -24.03
N LYS A 246 -30.16 12.51 -25.27
CA LYS A 246 -31.49 12.17 -25.78
C LYS A 246 -31.35 11.28 -27.01
N LYS A 247 -32.10 10.17 -27.02
CA LYS A 247 -32.06 9.19 -28.12
C LYS A 247 -32.51 9.80 -29.45
N GLU A 248 -33.52 10.67 -29.41
CA GLU A 248 -34.07 11.34 -30.59
C GLU A 248 -33.03 12.20 -31.31
N GLU A 249 -32.18 12.90 -30.53
CA GLU A 249 -31.08 13.70 -31.10
C GLU A 249 -30.03 12.81 -31.77
N ALA A 250 -29.65 11.71 -31.13
CA ALA A 250 -28.72 10.74 -31.68
C ALA A 250 -29.29 10.09 -32.97
N SER A 251 -30.56 9.70 -32.94
CA SER A 251 -31.26 9.12 -34.09
C SER A 251 -31.36 10.10 -35.26
N LYS A 252 -31.59 11.40 -34.96
CA LYS A 252 -31.60 12.47 -35.97
C LYS A 252 -30.24 12.64 -36.62
N ALA A 253 -29.17 12.66 -35.84
CA ALA A 253 -27.81 12.71 -36.36
C ALA A 253 -27.46 11.44 -37.17
N PHE A 254 -27.86 10.27 -36.65
CA PHE A 254 -27.63 8.97 -37.30
C PHE A 254 -28.36 8.86 -38.65
N SER A 255 -29.60 9.37 -38.77
CA SER A 255 -30.38 9.33 -40.01
C SER A 255 -29.79 10.17 -41.14
N LYS A 256 -29.03 11.21 -40.83
CA LYS A 256 -28.35 12.08 -41.79
C LYS A 256 -27.08 11.47 -42.38
N ILE A 257 -26.58 10.37 -41.79
CA ILE A 257 -25.37 9.67 -42.27
C ILE A 257 -25.72 8.94 -43.58
N SER A 258 -25.37 9.56 -44.72
CA SER A 258 -25.59 8.99 -46.05
C SER A 258 -24.56 9.59 -47.05
N GLY A 259 -24.30 8.84 -48.12
CA GLY A 259 -23.42 9.29 -49.16
C GLY A 259 -21.93 9.17 -48.81
N GLU A 260 -21.20 10.23 -49.06
CA GLU A 260 -19.76 10.30 -48.80
C GLU A 260 -19.46 11.29 -47.67
N GLY A 261 -18.37 11.05 -46.96
CA GLY A 261 -17.80 12.04 -46.03
C GLY A 261 -16.79 12.95 -46.73
N GLU A 262 -16.67 14.16 -46.27
CA GLU A 262 -15.66 15.13 -46.71
C GLU A 262 -14.79 15.61 -45.58
N VAL A 263 -13.48 15.53 -45.71
CA VAL A 263 -12.53 16.02 -44.72
C VAL A 263 -12.57 17.55 -44.71
N LEU A 264 -12.97 18.16 -43.58
CA LEU A 264 -13.02 19.60 -43.41
C LEU A 264 -11.63 20.17 -43.08
N ASP A 265 -11.00 19.61 -42.10
CA ASP A 265 -9.67 19.99 -41.65
C ASP A 265 -8.96 18.81 -40.98
N VAL A 266 -7.62 18.88 -40.89
CA VAL A 266 -6.76 17.92 -40.22
C VAL A 266 -5.80 18.68 -39.33
N ASN A 267 -5.86 18.40 -38.03
CA ASN A 267 -5.00 19.02 -37.03
C ASN A 267 -3.98 17.99 -36.51
N GLU A 268 -2.71 18.27 -36.74
CA GLU A 268 -1.62 17.46 -36.24
C GLU A 268 -0.92 18.18 -35.08
N THR A 269 -0.68 17.45 -34.01
CA THR A 269 0.07 17.98 -32.85
C THR A 269 1.12 16.97 -32.42
N ILE A 270 2.35 17.45 -32.19
CA ILE A 270 3.41 16.64 -31.59
C ILE A 270 3.51 17.04 -30.12
N ARG A 271 3.31 16.06 -29.23
CA ARG A 271 3.40 16.24 -27.80
C ARG A 271 4.65 15.55 -27.26
N SER A 272 5.40 16.28 -26.44
CA SER A 272 6.52 15.71 -25.69
C SER A 272 5.96 14.92 -24.50
N MET A 273 6.40 13.65 -24.38
CA MET A 273 6.10 12.76 -23.26
C MET A 273 7.30 12.75 -22.32
N ALA A 274 7.18 13.47 -21.21
CA ALA A 274 8.24 13.51 -20.21
C ALA A 274 8.55 12.13 -19.66
N PRO A 275 9.82 11.83 -19.36
CA PRO A 275 10.20 10.62 -18.64
C PRO A 275 9.50 10.55 -17.28
N PRO A 276 9.30 9.35 -16.74
CA PRO A 276 8.74 9.21 -15.41
C PRO A 276 9.66 9.84 -14.35
N THR A 277 9.10 10.28 -13.23
CA THR A 277 9.89 10.82 -12.11
C THR A 277 10.58 9.69 -11.32
N PRO A 278 11.70 9.96 -10.63
CA PRO A 278 12.31 9.01 -9.72
C PRO A 278 11.31 8.46 -8.70
N PHE A 279 11.46 7.20 -8.30
CA PHE A 279 10.59 6.59 -7.31
C PHE A 279 10.80 7.17 -5.90
N ASN A 280 9.69 7.57 -5.28
CA ASN A 280 9.54 7.61 -3.84
C ASN A 280 8.73 6.39 -3.37
N THR A 281 8.51 6.25 -2.06
CA THR A 281 7.76 5.13 -1.47
C THR A 281 6.37 4.97 -2.09
N THR A 282 5.61 6.05 -2.19
CA THR A 282 4.23 6.03 -2.72
C THR A 282 4.19 5.63 -4.18
N SER A 283 4.99 6.26 -5.03
CA SER A 283 5.01 5.95 -6.47
C SER A 283 5.53 4.53 -6.77
N LEU A 284 6.44 4.00 -5.93
CA LEU A 284 6.85 2.60 -6.01
C LEU A 284 5.67 1.67 -5.69
N ILE A 285 4.92 1.92 -4.60
CA ILE A 285 3.74 1.12 -4.24
C ILE A 285 2.69 1.16 -5.34
N VAL A 286 2.39 2.34 -5.90
CA VAL A 286 1.42 2.51 -7.00
C VAL A 286 1.83 1.70 -8.22
N SER A 287 3.09 1.82 -8.64
CA SER A 287 3.60 1.09 -9.81
C SER A 287 3.65 -0.43 -9.57
N ALA A 288 4.07 -0.86 -8.37
CA ALA A 288 4.08 -2.28 -8.00
C ALA A 288 2.66 -2.87 -7.90
N ASN A 289 1.67 -2.07 -7.48
CA ASN A 289 0.28 -2.51 -7.42
C ASN A 289 -0.28 -2.78 -8.83
N SER A 290 0.13 -2.03 -9.86
CA SER A 290 -0.27 -2.27 -11.25
C SER A 290 0.24 -3.60 -11.82
N ILE A 291 1.31 -4.14 -11.25
CA ILE A 291 1.88 -5.46 -11.62
C ILE A 291 1.52 -6.58 -10.62
N GLY A 292 0.52 -6.33 -9.75
CA GLY A 292 -0.11 -7.33 -8.90
C GLY A 292 0.46 -7.45 -7.47
N PHE A 293 1.31 -6.53 -7.01
CA PHE A 293 1.77 -6.52 -5.63
C PHE A 293 0.80 -5.74 -4.71
N THR A 294 0.64 -6.21 -3.48
CA THR A 294 -0.01 -5.42 -2.43
C THR A 294 0.97 -4.39 -1.87
N ALA A 295 0.45 -3.32 -1.26
CA ALA A 295 1.27 -2.27 -0.67
C ALA A 295 2.28 -2.84 0.37
N ALA A 296 1.82 -3.70 1.28
CA ALA A 296 2.67 -4.33 2.28
C ALA A 296 3.73 -5.26 1.65
N LYS A 297 3.35 -6.06 0.64
CA LYS A 297 4.30 -6.94 -0.07
C LYS A 297 5.38 -6.14 -0.79
N THR A 298 5.03 -5.02 -1.42
CA THR A 298 5.97 -4.13 -2.10
C THR A 298 7.04 -3.63 -1.13
N ILE A 299 6.63 -3.09 0.02
CA ILE A 299 7.59 -2.56 1.00
C ILE A 299 8.45 -3.67 1.61
N ASN A 300 7.87 -4.81 1.96
CA ASN A 300 8.64 -5.94 2.50
C ASN A 300 9.73 -6.41 1.53
N ILE A 301 9.42 -6.51 0.23
CA ILE A 301 10.42 -6.88 -0.78
C ILE A 301 11.46 -5.78 -0.95
N ALA A 302 11.04 -4.50 -1.01
CA ALA A 302 11.95 -3.38 -1.12
C ALA A 302 12.91 -3.29 0.07
N GLU A 303 12.44 -3.53 1.30
CA GLU A 303 13.30 -3.61 2.49
C GLU A 303 14.30 -4.77 2.39
N ASN A 304 13.89 -5.94 1.90
CA ASN A 304 14.82 -7.05 1.68
C ASN A 304 15.89 -6.70 0.64
N LEU A 305 15.51 -6.06 -0.46
CA LEU A 305 16.48 -5.60 -1.48
C LEU A 305 17.45 -4.57 -0.91
N TYR A 306 16.97 -3.62 -0.09
CA TYR A 306 17.79 -2.65 0.60
C TYR A 306 18.77 -3.31 1.59
N MET A 307 18.29 -4.21 2.44
CA MET A 307 19.13 -4.92 3.41
C MET A 307 20.26 -5.72 2.76
N ASN A 308 20.03 -6.23 1.54
CA ASN A 308 21.04 -6.90 0.74
C ASN A 308 21.91 -5.91 -0.07
N GLY A 309 21.68 -4.60 0.03
CA GLY A 309 22.43 -3.55 -0.66
C GLY A 309 22.21 -3.51 -2.16
N TYR A 310 21.04 -3.94 -2.65
CA TYR A 310 20.70 -3.91 -4.07
C TYR A 310 19.97 -2.63 -4.49
N ILE A 311 19.34 -1.94 -3.55
CA ILE A 311 18.70 -0.65 -3.75
C ILE A 311 18.98 0.29 -2.57
N SER A 312 18.77 1.60 -2.76
CA SER A 312 18.77 2.59 -1.69
C SER A 312 17.56 2.41 -0.75
N TYR A 313 17.56 3.10 0.38
CA TYR A 313 16.50 3.04 1.38
C TYR A 313 15.11 3.31 0.77
N PRO A 314 14.14 2.40 0.95
CA PRO A 314 12.88 2.47 0.22
C PRO A 314 11.83 3.40 0.85
N ARG A 315 12.06 3.93 2.05
CA ARG A 315 11.14 4.85 2.73
C ARG A 315 11.59 6.29 2.54
N THR A 316 11.27 6.88 1.40
CA THR A 316 11.61 8.25 1.04
C THR A 316 10.44 8.95 0.36
N ASP A 317 10.29 10.25 0.59
CA ASP A 317 9.36 11.10 -0.15
C ASP A 317 10.06 11.85 -1.30
N ASN A 318 11.40 11.77 -1.36
CA ASN A 318 12.20 12.49 -2.34
C ASN A 318 11.97 11.97 -3.77
N THR A 319 11.87 12.90 -4.71
CA THR A 319 11.73 12.63 -6.15
C THR A 319 12.78 13.35 -7.00
N VAL A 320 13.88 13.79 -6.35
CA VAL A 320 14.99 14.50 -6.98
C VAL A 320 16.31 13.88 -6.56
N TYR A 321 17.10 13.37 -7.51
CA TYR A 321 18.44 12.86 -7.19
C TYR A 321 19.37 13.99 -6.74
N PRO A 322 20.05 13.86 -5.60
CA PRO A 322 21.07 14.81 -5.18
C PRO A 322 22.30 14.72 -6.09
N ALA A 323 23.01 15.83 -6.21
CA ALA A 323 24.20 15.91 -7.06
C ALA A 323 25.38 15.01 -6.59
N SER A 324 25.33 14.54 -5.34
CA SER A 324 26.33 13.64 -4.77
C SER A 324 26.28 12.21 -5.33
N ILE A 325 25.19 11.83 -6.00
CA ILE A 325 25.05 10.49 -6.60
C ILE A 325 25.64 10.52 -8.02
N ASP A 326 26.65 9.69 -8.28
CA ASP A 326 27.16 9.48 -9.63
C ASP A 326 26.26 8.55 -10.42
N LEU A 327 25.25 9.15 -11.09
CA LEU A 327 24.29 8.43 -11.89
C LEU A 327 24.95 7.66 -13.05
N LYS A 328 26.07 8.17 -13.60
CA LYS A 328 26.77 7.55 -14.73
C LYS A 328 27.45 6.26 -14.31
N GLU A 329 28.09 6.24 -13.13
CA GLU A 329 28.72 5.04 -12.59
C GLU A 329 27.67 3.95 -12.28
N ILE A 330 26.51 4.34 -11.74
CA ILE A 330 25.40 3.39 -11.51
C ILE A 330 24.96 2.76 -12.85
N VAL A 331 24.81 3.55 -13.91
CA VAL A 331 24.42 3.03 -15.23
C VAL A 331 25.50 2.09 -15.80
N LYS A 332 26.80 2.40 -15.63
CA LYS A 332 27.89 1.50 -16.04
C LYS A 332 27.83 0.16 -15.29
N MET A 333 27.60 0.21 -13.98
CA MET A 333 27.44 -0.98 -13.14
C MET A 333 26.26 -1.84 -13.60
N LEU A 334 25.12 -1.25 -13.93
CA LEU A 334 23.93 -1.95 -14.39
C LEU A 334 24.08 -2.55 -15.78
N LYS A 335 24.95 -1.97 -16.64
CA LYS A 335 25.18 -2.42 -18.01
C LYS A 335 25.71 -3.85 -18.11
N VAL A 336 26.29 -4.39 -17.06
CA VAL A 336 26.78 -5.76 -16.98
C VAL A 336 25.65 -6.80 -17.10
N SER A 337 24.41 -6.41 -16.77
CA SER A 337 23.24 -7.26 -16.89
C SER A 337 22.62 -7.16 -18.29
N ASP A 338 22.50 -8.27 -18.99
CA ASP A 338 21.85 -8.34 -20.32
C ASP A 338 20.43 -7.75 -20.31
N SER A 339 19.70 -7.91 -19.21
CA SER A 339 18.33 -7.39 -19.05
C SER A 339 18.23 -5.87 -19.16
N PHE A 340 19.32 -5.14 -18.93
CA PHE A 340 19.36 -3.68 -18.89
C PHE A 340 20.40 -3.07 -19.84
N ALA A 341 21.20 -3.88 -20.53
CA ALA A 341 22.31 -3.44 -21.35
C ALA A 341 21.94 -2.42 -22.43
N ASP A 342 20.81 -2.62 -23.11
CA ASP A 342 20.31 -1.71 -24.15
C ASP A 342 19.93 -0.34 -23.56
N ALA A 343 19.15 -0.33 -22.49
CA ALA A 343 18.75 0.91 -21.82
C ALA A 343 19.95 1.67 -21.27
N CYS A 344 20.90 0.96 -20.65
CA CYS A 344 22.15 1.55 -20.18
C CYS A 344 22.98 2.15 -21.32
N SER A 345 23.05 1.46 -22.46
CA SER A 345 23.76 1.94 -23.65
C SER A 345 23.14 3.20 -24.19
N ASP A 346 21.80 3.29 -24.25
CA ASP A 346 21.10 4.48 -24.72
C ASP A 346 21.27 5.67 -23.75
N VAL A 347 21.32 5.43 -22.44
CA VAL A 347 21.68 6.48 -21.47
C VAL A 347 23.10 6.96 -21.67
N LEU A 348 24.07 6.06 -21.83
CA LEU A 348 25.51 6.39 -21.93
C LEU A 348 25.90 7.07 -23.24
N LYS A 349 25.10 6.94 -24.32
CA LYS A 349 25.28 7.65 -25.59
C LYS A 349 25.00 9.15 -25.50
N GLN A 350 24.30 9.61 -24.45
CA GLN A 350 23.97 11.01 -24.29
C GLN A 350 25.22 11.82 -23.91
N SER A 351 25.41 12.99 -24.53
CA SER A 351 26.49 13.91 -24.20
C SER A 351 26.38 14.45 -22.77
N LYS A 352 25.14 14.64 -22.29
CA LYS A 352 24.81 15.07 -20.94
C LYS A 352 23.61 14.31 -20.41
N ILE A 353 23.74 13.68 -19.27
CA ILE A 353 22.66 13.01 -18.56
C ILE A 353 21.95 14.04 -17.68
N THR A 354 20.66 14.31 -17.95
CA THR A 354 19.84 15.21 -17.15
C THR A 354 18.63 14.41 -16.64
N PRO A 355 18.64 14.00 -15.35
CA PRO A 355 17.54 13.19 -14.83
C PRO A 355 16.24 13.98 -14.77
N SER A 356 15.13 13.30 -15.01
CA SER A 356 13.81 13.84 -14.69
C SER A 356 13.69 14.06 -13.18
N ARG A 357 12.79 14.94 -12.77
CA ARG A 357 12.56 15.25 -11.37
C ARG A 357 11.09 15.44 -11.07
N GLY A 358 10.65 15.03 -9.90
CA GLY A 358 9.34 15.36 -9.36
C GLY A 358 9.34 16.67 -8.57
N LYS A 359 8.22 16.92 -7.89
CA LYS A 359 8.01 18.17 -7.13
C LYS A 359 8.60 18.11 -5.71
N LYS A 360 8.69 16.92 -5.11
CA LYS A 360 9.12 16.73 -3.72
C LYS A 360 10.64 16.61 -3.65
N ARG A 361 11.25 17.49 -2.88
CA ARG A 361 12.68 17.43 -2.53
C ARG A 361 12.82 17.40 -1.02
N THR A 362 13.41 16.34 -0.49
CA THR A 362 13.73 16.17 0.93
C THR A 362 15.25 15.98 1.10
N THR A 363 15.73 16.16 2.32
CA THR A 363 17.16 16.08 2.65
C THR A 363 17.53 14.81 3.41
N ASP A 364 16.53 14.00 3.78
CA ASP A 364 16.71 12.76 4.53
C ASP A 364 17.32 11.64 3.67
N HIS A 365 16.64 11.24 2.62
CA HIS A 365 17.07 10.19 1.70
C HIS A 365 16.89 10.59 0.24
N PRO A 366 17.73 10.08 -0.67
CA PRO A 366 17.51 10.21 -2.11
C PRO A 366 16.26 9.42 -2.53
N PRO A 367 15.76 9.61 -3.77
CA PRO A 367 14.82 8.70 -4.39
C PRO A 367 15.33 7.26 -4.40
N ILE A 368 14.42 6.30 -4.55
CA ILE A 368 14.77 4.89 -4.63
C ILE A 368 15.49 4.61 -5.96
N TYR A 369 16.70 4.05 -5.88
CA TYR A 369 17.54 3.70 -7.03
C TYR A 369 18.32 2.41 -6.79
N PRO A 370 18.77 1.72 -7.85
CA PRO A 370 19.59 0.52 -7.72
C PRO A 370 21.03 0.89 -7.29
N THR A 371 21.54 0.18 -6.31
CA THR A 371 22.91 0.38 -5.75
C THR A 371 23.87 -0.74 -6.13
N PHE A 372 23.36 -1.83 -6.72
CA PHE A 372 24.14 -2.98 -7.15
C PHE A 372 23.46 -3.69 -8.32
N SER A 373 24.24 -4.23 -9.26
CA SER A 373 23.75 -5.08 -10.34
C SER A 373 23.65 -6.52 -9.85
N VAL A 374 22.42 -7.03 -9.75
CA VAL A 374 22.17 -8.40 -9.30
C VAL A 374 21.60 -9.23 -10.45
N SER A 375 22.05 -10.48 -10.60
CA SER A 375 21.54 -11.38 -11.60
C SER A 375 20.17 -11.97 -11.18
N ARG A 376 19.33 -12.27 -12.17
CA ARG A 376 17.99 -12.83 -11.95
C ARG A 376 18.00 -14.12 -11.12
N GLN A 377 19.06 -14.94 -11.27
CA GLN A 377 19.18 -16.21 -10.56
C GLN A 377 19.40 -16.06 -9.04
N ARG A 378 19.88 -14.90 -8.59
CA ARG A 378 20.10 -14.62 -7.17
C ARG A 378 18.87 -14.10 -6.44
N LEU A 379 17.82 -13.73 -7.16
CA LEU A 379 16.59 -13.19 -6.59
C LEU A 379 15.41 -14.13 -6.82
N GLY A 380 14.52 -14.19 -5.84
CA GLY A 380 13.22 -14.81 -6.02
C GLY A 380 12.39 -14.11 -7.11
N SER A 381 11.41 -14.80 -7.68
CA SER A 381 10.59 -14.26 -8.78
C SER A 381 9.95 -12.91 -8.46
N ASP A 382 9.42 -12.74 -7.25
CA ASP A 382 8.80 -11.48 -6.83
C ASP A 382 9.83 -10.39 -6.55
N GLU A 383 10.98 -10.75 -5.98
CA GLU A 383 12.09 -9.82 -5.73
C GLU A 383 12.66 -9.29 -7.06
N TRP A 384 12.86 -10.19 -8.03
CA TRP A 384 13.30 -9.78 -9.36
C TRP A 384 12.33 -8.83 -10.03
N LYS A 385 11.02 -9.13 -10.01
CA LYS A 385 10.00 -8.25 -10.61
C LYS A 385 10.03 -6.83 -10.03
N LEU A 386 10.21 -6.72 -8.71
CA LEU A 386 10.28 -5.40 -8.07
C LEU A 386 11.62 -4.71 -8.35
N TYR A 387 12.72 -5.44 -8.31
CA TYR A 387 14.04 -4.91 -8.65
C TYR A 387 14.09 -4.43 -10.11
N GLU A 388 13.59 -5.23 -11.05
CA GLU A 388 13.50 -4.83 -12.47
C GLU A 388 12.65 -3.56 -12.65
N LEU A 389 11.50 -3.45 -11.97
CA LEU A 389 10.68 -2.25 -12.00
C LEU A 389 11.46 -1.02 -11.52
N ILE A 390 12.25 -1.15 -10.43
CA ILE A 390 13.07 -0.07 -9.88
C ILE A 390 14.19 0.30 -10.86
N VAL A 391 14.91 -0.67 -11.40
CA VAL A 391 16.01 -0.43 -12.36
C VAL A 391 15.50 0.23 -13.63
N ARG A 392 14.43 -0.30 -14.22
CA ARG A 392 13.85 0.30 -15.44
C ARG A 392 13.35 1.71 -15.19
N ARG A 393 12.70 1.94 -14.05
CA ARG A 393 12.29 3.30 -13.67
C ARG A 393 13.49 4.23 -13.57
N PHE A 394 14.55 3.83 -12.87
CA PHE A 394 15.78 4.60 -12.73
C PHE A 394 16.36 4.96 -14.10
N LEU A 395 16.58 3.99 -14.98
CA LEU A 395 17.14 4.21 -16.32
C LEU A 395 16.25 5.15 -17.15
N CYS A 396 14.93 4.97 -17.10
CA CYS A 396 14.00 5.81 -17.84
C CYS A 396 13.99 7.25 -17.35
N THR A 397 14.28 7.52 -16.06
CA THR A 397 14.43 8.90 -15.56
C THR A 397 15.62 9.63 -16.17
N LEU A 398 16.58 8.92 -16.74
CA LEU A 398 17.82 9.44 -17.33
C LEU A 398 17.75 9.58 -18.85
N LEU A 399 16.67 9.13 -19.48
CA LEU A 399 16.48 9.17 -20.92
C LEU A 399 15.69 10.41 -21.36
N PRO A 400 15.85 10.87 -22.62
CA PRO A 400 15.12 12.03 -23.12
C PRO A 400 13.61 11.75 -23.24
N PRO A 401 12.78 12.83 -23.33
CA PRO A 401 11.34 12.70 -23.54
C PRO A 401 11.00 11.93 -24.83
N GLY A 402 9.97 11.09 -24.76
CA GLY A 402 9.33 10.51 -25.94
C GLY A 402 8.53 11.57 -26.71
N GLN A 403 8.12 11.25 -27.93
CA GLN A 403 7.24 12.13 -28.72
C GLN A 403 6.08 11.31 -29.28
N ILE A 404 4.88 11.82 -29.10
CA ILE A 404 3.64 11.27 -29.64
C ILE A 404 3.06 12.28 -30.61
N LYS A 405 2.78 11.82 -31.84
CA LYS A 405 2.00 12.56 -32.82
C LYS A 405 0.53 12.23 -32.61
N SER A 406 -0.29 13.23 -32.39
CA SER A 406 -1.75 13.11 -32.34
C SER A 406 -2.34 13.78 -33.59
N ILE A 407 -3.29 13.11 -34.23
CA ILE A 407 -3.99 13.57 -35.42
C ILE A 407 -5.47 13.65 -35.08
N ALA A 408 -6.12 14.75 -35.39
CA ALA A 408 -7.56 14.89 -35.31
C ALA A 408 -8.11 15.45 -36.63
N ALA A 409 -8.89 14.64 -37.33
CA ALA A 409 -9.53 15.02 -38.59
C ALA A 409 -11.02 15.25 -38.37
N ASN A 410 -11.52 16.43 -38.73
CA ASN A 410 -12.94 16.73 -38.75
C ASN A 410 -13.50 16.33 -40.13
N ILE A 411 -14.57 15.58 -40.15
CA ILE A 411 -15.19 15.02 -41.34
C ILE A 411 -16.66 15.39 -41.36
N ASN A 412 -17.12 16.02 -42.41
CA ASN A 412 -18.54 16.31 -42.60
C ASN A 412 -19.25 15.14 -43.29
N VAL A 413 -20.37 14.70 -42.72
CA VAL A 413 -21.22 13.67 -43.29
C VAL A 413 -22.69 14.12 -43.14
N GLY A 414 -23.36 14.44 -44.23
CA GLY A 414 -24.77 14.88 -44.20
C GLY A 414 -25.04 16.12 -43.34
N GLY A 415 -24.07 17.00 -43.21
CA GLY A 415 -24.14 18.18 -42.34
C GLY A 415 -23.81 17.95 -40.87
N GLU A 416 -23.49 16.73 -40.48
CA GLU A 416 -22.99 16.39 -39.14
C GLU A 416 -21.47 16.23 -39.16
N VAL A 417 -20.80 16.67 -38.08
CA VAL A 417 -19.33 16.61 -38.00
C VAL A 417 -18.89 15.40 -37.15
N PHE A 418 -18.02 14.59 -37.73
CA PHE A 418 -17.36 13.46 -37.08
C PHE A 418 -15.89 13.74 -36.89
N VAL A 419 -15.30 13.23 -35.82
CA VAL A 419 -13.89 13.41 -35.49
C VAL A 419 -13.20 12.05 -35.48
N ALA A 420 -12.23 11.88 -36.38
CA ALA A 420 -11.30 10.76 -36.33
C ALA A 420 -10.08 11.18 -35.53
N ASN A 421 -9.73 10.39 -34.50
CA ASN A 421 -8.58 10.66 -33.65
C ASN A 421 -7.55 9.54 -33.81
N GLY A 422 -6.34 9.91 -34.18
CA GLY A 422 -5.19 9.00 -34.27
C GLY A 422 -4.08 9.42 -33.33
N SER A 423 -3.27 8.48 -32.92
CA SER A 423 -2.06 8.74 -32.16
C SER A 423 -1.02 7.65 -32.40
N ASN A 424 0.22 8.06 -32.59
CA ASN A 424 1.34 7.14 -32.69
C ASN A 424 2.62 7.70 -32.05
N ILE A 425 3.44 6.82 -31.53
CA ILE A 425 4.75 7.18 -30.98
C ILE A 425 5.71 7.40 -32.17
N ILE A 426 6.24 8.62 -32.29
CA ILE A 426 7.21 8.97 -33.34
C ILE A 426 8.66 8.96 -32.84
N LYS A 427 8.85 9.12 -31.52
CA LYS A 427 10.15 8.90 -30.84
C LYS A 427 9.92 8.17 -29.54
N GLU A 428 10.39 6.96 -29.44
CA GLU A 428 10.17 6.12 -28.27
C GLU A 428 11.00 6.58 -27.07
N ASN A 429 12.32 6.80 -27.24
CA ASN A 429 13.24 7.20 -26.17
C ASN A 429 13.03 6.35 -24.88
N TRP A 430 12.66 6.95 -23.75
CA TRP A 430 12.41 6.23 -22.51
C TRP A 430 11.27 5.20 -22.61
N ILE A 431 10.29 5.41 -23.47
CA ILE A 431 9.09 4.55 -23.63
C ILE A 431 9.51 3.14 -24.04
N LYS A 432 10.49 3.00 -24.94
CA LYS A 432 11.04 1.72 -25.39
C LYS A 432 11.50 0.80 -24.24
N HIS A 433 12.03 1.40 -23.17
CA HIS A 433 12.64 0.66 -22.06
C HIS A 433 11.72 0.47 -20.85
N TYR A 434 10.51 1.10 -20.85
CA TYR A 434 9.57 1.07 -19.75
C TYR A 434 8.27 0.35 -20.13
N HIS A 435 8.32 -0.97 -20.30
CA HIS A 435 7.18 -1.80 -20.73
C HIS A 435 5.96 -1.76 -19.76
N TYR A 436 6.08 -1.10 -18.61
CA TYR A 436 4.95 -0.80 -17.71
C TYR A 436 4.09 0.37 -18.18
N TYR A 437 4.61 1.20 -19.10
CA TYR A 437 3.83 2.23 -19.79
C TYR A 437 3.14 1.58 -21.00
N LYS A 438 1.83 1.75 -21.08
CA LYS A 438 1.06 1.24 -22.21
C LYS A 438 0.55 2.42 -23.03
N HIS A 439 0.82 2.39 -24.31
CA HIS A 439 0.23 3.27 -25.31
C HIS A 439 -0.28 2.38 -26.44
N GLU A 440 -1.52 2.63 -26.85
CA GLU A 440 -2.10 1.97 -28.01
C GLU A 440 -2.04 2.96 -29.18
N ASP A 441 -1.30 2.62 -30.21
CA ASP A 441 -1.28 3.40 -31.43
C ASP A 441 -2.64 3.26 -32.11
N VAL A 442 -3.26 4.40 -32.44
CA VAL A 442 -4.50 4.46 -33.19
C VAL A 442 -4.15 4.98 -34.58
N TYR A 443 -4.25 4.11 -35.57
CA TYR A 443 -3.95 4.46 -36.95
C TYR A 443 -5.05 5.31 -37.56
N ILE A 444 -4.68 6.39 -38.24
CA ILE A 444 -5.49 7.16 -39.17
C ILE A 444 -4.67 7.37 -40.44
N PRO A 445 -5.28 7.15 -41.65
CA PRO A 445 -4.62 7.43 -42.92
C PRO A 445 -4.18 8.91 -43.03
N ASN A 446 -3.30 9.18 -43.95
CA ASN A 446 -2.91 10.55 -44.26
C ASN A 446 -4.05 11.24 -45.03
N LEU A 447 -4.86 12.01 -44.33
CA LEU A 447 -6.03 12.70 -44.85
C LEU A 447 -5.66 14.16 -45.24
N VAL A 448 -6.33 14.68 -46.29
CA VAL A 448 -6.18 16.07 -46.71
C VAL A 448 -7.55 16.77 -46.77
N PRO A 449 -7.64 18.07 -46.44
CA PRO A 449 -8.89 18.83 -46.55
C PRO A 449 -9.48 18.70 -47.97
N GLY A 450 -10.82 18.57 -48.04
CA GLY A 450 -11.56 18.32 -49.29
C GLY A 450 -11.59 16.90 -49.78
N GLN A 451 -10.82 16.00 -49.17
CA GLN A 451 -10.81 14.55 -49.54
C GLN A 451 -12.17 13.92 -49.30
N LYS A 452 -12.67 13.17 -50.30
CA LYS A 452 -13.88 12.38 -50.17
C LYS A 452 -13.56 11.02 -49.54
N LEU A 453 -14.47 10.52 -48.71
CA LEU A 453 -14.33 9.30 -47.95
C LEU A 453 -15.61 8.48 -48.06
N LYS A 454 -15.48 7.20 -48.40
CA LYS A 454 -16.63 6.29 -48.49
C LYS A 454 -17.06 5.86 -47.08
N ILE A 455 -18.33 5.97 -46.77
CA ILE A 455 -18.91 5.44 -45.53
C ILE A 455 -19.17 3.95 -45.79
N ILE A 456 -18.54 3.07 -44.99
CA ILE A 456 -18.68 1.61 -45.14
C ILE A 456 -19.55 1.03 -44.01
N ASP A 457 -19.63 1.70 -42.88
CA ASP A 457 -20.48 1.29 -41.77
C ASP A 457 -20.85 2.47 -40.90
N ARG A 458 -21.94 2.36 -40.14
CA ARG A 458 -22.40 3.34 -39.16
C ARG A 458 -23.05 2.63 -37.97
N GLU A 459 -22.78 3.11 -36.79
CA GLU A 459 -23.23 2.50 -35.55
C GLU A 459 -23.73 3.57 -34.56
N MET A 460 -24.86 3.26 -33.90
CA MET A 460 -25.37 4.04 -32.78
C MET A 460 -25.32 3.16 -31.51
N LEU A 461 -24.38 3.45 -30.62
CA LEU A 461 -24.15 2.68 -29.40
C LEU A 461 -24.96 3.25 -28.23
N ASP A 462 -25.74 2.39 -27.58
CA ASP A 462 -26.36 2.66 -26.29
C ASP A 462 -25.32 2.46 -25.18
N LYS A 463 -25.08 3.47 -24.38
CA LYS A 463 -24.12 3.46 -23.27
C LYS A 463 -24.75 4.11 -22.03
N GLU A 464 -24.18 3.78 -20.88
CA GLU A 464 -24.54 4.40 -19.60
C GLU A 464 -23.30 4.94 -18.91
N THR A 465 -23.45 6.00 -18.14
CA THR A 465 -22.38 6.47 -17.24
C THR A 465 -22.07 5.40 -16.21
N LYS A 466 -20.82 5.34 -15.77
CA LYS A 466 -20.36 4.35 -14.78
C LYS A 466 -20.08 5.04 -13.45
N PRO A 467 -20.33 4.37 -12.32
CA PRO A 467 -19.96 4.90 -11.01
C PRO A 467 -18.43 5.09 -10.91
N PRO A 468 -17.96 5.89 -9.95
CA PRO A 468 -16.54 6.02 -9.70
C PRO A 468 -15.92 4.67 -9.34
N ALA A 469 -14.68 4.46 -9.76
CA ALA A 469 -13.97 3.21 -9.46
C ALA A 469 -13.62 3.12 -7.97
N ARG A 470 -13.72 1.90 -7.40
CA ARG A 470 -13.20 1.60 -6.07
C ARG A 470 -11.70 1.84 -6.00
N TYR A 471 -11.20 2.16 -4.81
CA TYR A 471 -9.76 2.29 -4.60
C TYR A 471 -9.05 0.95 -4.75
N THR A 472 -7.97 0.93 -5.53
CA THR A 472 -6.92 -0.10 -5.38
C THR A 472 -6.03 0.28 -4.21
N GLN A 473 -5.21 -0.66 -3.70
CA GLN A 473 -4.28 -0.34 -2.60
C GLN A 473 -3.31 0.79 -2.99
N GLY A 474 -2.82 0.80 -4.23
CA GLY A 474 -1.96 1.86 -4.73
C GLY A 474 -2.65 3.23 -4.73
N LYS A 475 -3.88 3.30 -5.28
CA LYS A 475 -4.66 4.55 -5.30
C LYS A 475 -5.05 5.03 -3.90
N LEU A 476 -5.28 4.11 -2.96
CA LEU A 476 -5.54 4.49 -1.58
C LEU A 476 -4.29 5.08 -0.91
N VAL A 477 -3.09 4.49 -1.12
CA VAL A 477 -1.84 5.06 -0.59
C VAL A 477 -1.57 6.45 -1.14
N GLU A 478 -1.83 6.68 -2.43
CA GLU A 478 -1.72 7.98 -3.09
C GLU A 478 -2.69 9.01 -2.44
N LYS A 479 -3.95 8.59 -2.20
CA LYS A 479 -4.95 9.45 -1.56
C LYS A 479 -4.63 9.73 -0.07
N MET A 480 -4.11 8.75 0.63
CA MET A 480 -3.62 8.94 2.02
C MET A 480 -2.48 9.95 2.06
N GLU A 481 -1.54 9.91 1.11
CA GLU A 481 -0.45 10.88 1.02
C GLU A 481 -0.96 12.29 0.74
N GLU A 482 -1.90 12.43 -0.21
CA GLU A 482 -2.52 13.71 -0.56
C GLU A 482 -3.20 14.37 0.65
N LEU A 483 -3.82 13.57 1.52
CA LEU A 483 -4.57 14.02 2.70
C LEU A 483 -3.74 14.05 3.99
N GLY A 484 -2.44 13.81 3.96
CA GLY A 484 -1.60 13.77 5.15
C GLY A 484 -1.90 12.61 6.11
N LEU A 485 -2.53 11.53 5.64
CA LEU A 485 -2.88 10.37 6.46
C LEU A 485 -1.70 9.40 6.59
N GLY A 486 -1.08 9.38 7.75
CA GLY A 486 0.09 8.55 8.03
C GLY A 486 1.32 8.94 7.21
N THR A 487 2.42 8.25 7.43
CA THR A 487 3.71 8.55 6.80
C THR A 487 4.10 7.50 5.74
N LYS A 488 5.18 7.77 5.00
CA LYS A 488 5.84 6.82 4.10
C LYS A 488 6.10 5.45 4.75
N ALA A 489 6.35 5.42 6.06
CA ALA A 489 6.60 4.19 6.82
C ALA A 489 5.32 3.43 7.23
N THR A 490 4.15 4.06 7.28
CA THR A 490 2.97 3.46 7.95
C THR A 490 1.76 3.25 7.06
N ARG A 491 1.61 3.95 5.92
CA ARG A 491 0.43 3.84 5.06
C ARG A 491 0.12 2.39 4.67
N HIS A 492 1.14 1.62 4.27
CA HIS A 492 0.97 0.21 3.90
C HIS A 492 0.53 -0.68 5.08
N THR A 493 1.03 -0.39 6.28
CA THR A 493 0.68 -1.13 7.51
C THR A 493 -0.77 -0.86 7.93
N ILE A 494 -1.25 0.38 7.79
CA ILE A 494 -2.63 0.76 8.06
C ILE A 494 -3.58 -0.02 7.15
N ILE A 495 -3.32 -0.07 5.84
CA ILE A 495 -4.12 -0.85 4.89
C ILE A 495 -4.09 -2.34 5.26
N GLN A 496 -2.92 -2.88 5.59
CA GLN A 496 -2.80 -4.27 6.02
C GLN A 496 -3.58 -4.55 7.32
N THR A 497 -3.61 -3.60 8.25
CA THR A 497 -4.39 -3.68 9.48
C THR A 497 -5.88 -3.72 9.18
N LEU A 498 -6.39 -2.84 8.31
CA LEU A 498 -7.79 -2.85 7.89
C LEU A 498 -8.20 -4.20 7.26
N ILE A 499 -7.32 -4.78 6.43
CA ILE A 499 -7.54 -6.11 5.83
C ILE A 499 -7.53 -7.19 6.91
N SER A 500 -6.54 -7.21 7.81
CA SER A 500 -6.41 -8.24 8.85
C SER A 500 -7.55 -8.21 9.88
N ARG A 501 -8.15 -7.03 10.11
CA ARG A 501 -9.34 -6.83 10.95
C ARG A 501 -10.65 -7.15 10.23
N GLY A 502 -10.60 -7.45 8.94
CA GLY A 502 -11.78 -7.76 8.13
C GLY A 502 -12.71 -6.56 7.92
N TYR A 503 -12.16 -5.35 7.95
CA TYR A 503 -12.90 -4.15 7.57
C TYR A 503 -12.98 -3.99 6.05
N ILE A 504 -11.93 -4.38 5.35
CA ILE A 504 -11.85 -4.28 3.89
C ILE A 504 -11.31 -5.56 3.27
N THR A 505 -11.65 -5.79 2.01
CA THR A 505 -11.21 -6.98 1.26
C THR A 505 -10.94 -6.65 -0.20
N GLY A 506 -10.21 -7.53 -0.88
CA GLY A 506 -10.03 -7.44 -2.33
C GLY A 506 -8.99 -6.41 -2.79
N ASN A 507 -8.84 -6.31 -4.09
CA ASN A 507 -8.14 -5.27 -4.81
C ASN A 507 -8.74 -5.22 -6.23
N PRO A 508 -9.66 -4.29 -6.50
CA PRO A 508 -10.04 -3.11 -5.69
C PRO A 508 -10.64 -3.44 -4.31
N LEU A 509 -10.51 -2.46 -3.39
CA LEU A 509 -10.91 -2.59 -1.99
C LEU A 509 -12.43 -2.44 -1.83
N VAL A 510 -13.03 -3.34 -1.05
CA VAL A 510 -14.46 -3.35 -0.73
C VAL A 510 -14.62 -3.37 0.80
N PRO A 511 -15.41 -2.45 1.40
CA PRO A 511 -15.66 -2.47 2.83
C PRO A 511 -16.69 -3.54 3.23
N SER A 512 -16.59 -4.04 4.47
CA SER A 512 -17.58 -4.90 5.09
C SER A 512 -18.73 -4.09 5.70
N GLU A 513 -19.87 -4.74 6.01
CA GLU A 513 -21.01 -4.07 6.66
C GLU A 513 -20.63 -3.48 8.03
N LYS A 514 -19.82 -4.22 8.81
CA LYS A 514 -19.29 -3.69 10.08
C LYS A 514 -18.41 -2.46 9.90
N ALA A 515 -17.64 -2.38 8.79
CA ALA A 515 -16.84 -1.21 8.45
C ALA A 515 -17.75 -0.01 8.16
N ILE A 516 -18.80 -0.22 7.36
CA ILE A 516 -19.77 0.81 7.02
C ILE A 516 -20.47 1.33 8.28
N ALA A 517 -20.89 0.43 9.20
CA ALA A 517 -21.52 0.83 10.44
C ALA A 517 -20.58 1.63 11.36
N VAL A 518 -19.34 1.17 11.55
CA VAL A 518 -18.35 1.89 12.36
C VAL A 518 -18.11 3.29 11.80
N VAL A 519 -17.92 3.42 10.48
CA VAL A 519 -17.71 4.74 9.85
C VAL A 519 -18.92 5.63 9.98
N LYS A 520 -20.15 5.12 9.76
CA LYS A 520 -21.38 5.91 9.93
C LYS A 520 -21.52 6.47 11.34
N ILE A 521 -21.23 5.66 12.35
CA ILE A 521 -21.24 6.06 13.75
C ILE A 521 -20.19 7.15 14.01
N LEU A 522 -18.96 6.94 13.55
CA LEU A 522 -17.88 7.92 13.74
C LEU A 522 -18.20 9.24 13.03
N LYS A 523 -18.71 9.22 11.81
CA LYS A 523 -19.11 10.43 11.07
C LYS A 523 -20.22 11.20 11.79
N LYS A 524 -21.19 10.50 12.38
CA LYS A 524 -22.35 11.09 13.04
C LYS A 524 -22.02 11.66 14.43
N HIS A 525 -21.16 10.99 15.19
CA HIS A 525 -20.98 11.27 16.62
C HIS A 525 -19.55 11.67 17.01
N ALA A 526 -18.59 11.47 16.14
CA ALA A 526 -17.17 11.74 16.35
C ALA A 526 -16.48 12.12 15.02
N GLU A 527 -17.04 13.08 14.31
CA GLU A 527 -16.63 13.50 12.97
C GLU A 527 -15.12 13.77 12.88
N LYS A 528 -14.54 14.40 13.89
CA LYS A 528 -13.10 14.67 13.98
C LYS A 528 -12.22 13.42 13.77
N ILE A 529 -12.67 12.23 14.24
CA ILE A 529 -11.92 10.96 14.05
C ILE A 529 -12.04 10.42 12.63
N SER A 530 -13.15 10.70 11.96
CA SER A 530 -13.43 10.22 10.59
C SER A 530 -12.88 11.16 9.52
N SER A 531 -12.58 12.43 9.88
CA SER A 531 -11.94 13.41 9.00
C SER A 531 -10.43 13.24 8.95
N PRO A 532 -9.79 13.50 7.79
CA PRO A 532 -8.34 13.59 7.66
C PRO A 532 -7.71 14.72 8.47
N ASP A 533 -8.43 15.82 8.70
CA ASP A 533 -7.89 17.09 9.18
C ASP A 533 -7.17 16.96 10.51
N MET A 534 -7.82 16.37 11.50
CA MET A 534 -7.24 16.15 12.83
C MET A 534 -5.96 15.30 12.77
N THR A 535 -5.97 14.25 11.93
CA THR A 535 -4.80 13.38 11.77
C THR A 535 -3.66 14.12 11.10
N SER A 536 -3.96 14.93 10.09
CA SER A 536 -2.98 15.76 9.38
C SER A 536 -2.39 16.83 10.31
N GLU A 537 -3.21 17.45 11.16
CA GLU A 537 -2.76 18.40 12.19
C GLU A 537 -1.76 17.76 13.14
N LEU A 538 -2.10 16.61 13.75
CA LEU A 538 -1.20 15.88 14.63
C LEU A 538 0.09 15.38 13.94
N GLU A 539 0.05 15.02 12.66
CA GLU A 539 1.26 14.71 11.90
C GLU A 539 2.15 15.95 11.70
N MET A 540 1.55 17.13 11.46
CA MET A 540 2.29 18.41 11.37
C MET A 540 2.89 18.81 12.73
N ASP A 541 2.18 18.64 13.84
CA ASP A 541 2.71 18.87 15.18
C ASP A 541 3.90 17.95 15.47
N MET A 542 3.81 16.66 15.13
CA MET A 542 4.95 15.73 15.26
C MET A 542 6.13 16.08 14.34
N ASP A 543 5.89 16.67 13.17
CA ASP A 543 6.94 17.26 12.34
C ASP A 543 7.52 18.52 13.01
N GLY A 544 6.72 19.28 13.75
CA GLY A 544 7.14 20.38 14.61
C GLY A 544 8.15 19.94 15.67
N ILE A 545 7.88 18.81 16.35
CA ILE A 545 8.85 18.21 17.30
C ILE A 545 10.17 17.89 16.60
N ALA A 546 10.11 17.25 15.42
CA ALA A 546 11.31 16.88 14.69
C ALA A 546 12.15 18.10 14.26
N ARG A 547 11.53 19.26 14.01
CA ARG A 547 12.23 20.51 13.72
C ARG A 547 12.70 21.26 14.99
N GLY A 548 12.19 20.89 16.17
CA GLY A 548 12.45 21.58 17.43
C GLY A 548 11.54 22.80 17.68
N ASP A 549 10.45 22.93 16.93
CA ASP A 549 9.46 24.01 17.08
C ASP A 549 8.49 23.72 18.25
N GLU A 550 8.28 22.45 18.58
CA GLU A 550 7.37 21.96 19.62
C GLU A 550 8.05 20.90 20.49
N THR A 551 7.51 20.66 21.69
CA THR A 551 7.97 19.57 22.57
C THR A 551 7.04 18.36 22.47
N ARG A 552 7.59 17.17 22.79
CA ARG A 552 6.80 15.93 22.85
C ARG A 552 5.63 16.05 23.83
N GLU A 553 5.89 16.65 24.99
CA GLU A 553 4.94 16.81 26.08
C GLU A 553 3.74 17.66 25.65
N GLU A 554 3.98 18.80 25.00
CA GLU A 554 2.93 19.70 24.49
C GLU A 554 2.04 19.00 23.46
N VAL A 555 2.64 18.31 22.48
CA VAL A 555 1.90 17.63 21.40
C VAL A 555 1.09 16.44 21.95
N VAL A 556 1.65 15.65 22.88
CA VAL A 556 0.93 14.54 23.51
C VAL A 556 -0.25 15.06 24.34
N GLU A 557 -0.07 16.14 25.12
CA GLU A 557 -1.15 16.72 25.94
C GLU A 557 -2.25 17.31 25.06
N LYS A 558 -1.91 18.09 24.04
CA LYS A 558 -2.88 18.56 23.03
C LYS A 558 -3.70 17.40 22.46
N SER A 559 -3.04 16.29 22.14
CA SER A 559 -3.68 15.08 21.62
C SER A 559 -4.63 14.43 22.63
N ARG A 560 -4.30 14.45 23.96
CA ARG A 560 -5.17 13.95 25.03
C ARG A 560 -6.44 14.79 25.17
N GLU A 561 -6.30 16.13 25.15
CA GLU A 561 -7.44 17.03 25.19
C GLU A 561 -8.40 16.81 24.02
N MET A 562 -7.86 16.70 22.80
CA MET A 562 -8.67 16.36 21.61
C MET A 562 -9.44 15.05 21.79
N LEU A 563 -8.82 14.03 22.40
CA LEU A 563 -9.47 12.74 22.64
C LEU A 563 -10.53 12.82 23.76
N LYS A 564 -10.32 13.62 24.80
CA LYS A 564 -11.33 13.87 25.86
C LYS A 564 -12.61 14.43 25.23
N ASP A 565 -12.51 15.45 24.39
CA ASP A 565 -13.65 16.05 23.68
C ASP A 565 -14.43 15.01 22.86
N VAL A 566 -13.71 14.18 22.12
CA VAL A 566 -14.31 13.11 21.32
C VAL A 566 -15.05 12.10 22.19
N MET A 567 -14.46 11.73 23.34
CA MET A 567 -15.06 10.74 24.25
C MET A 567 -16.31 11.23 24.96
N VAL A 568 -16.44 12.53 25.23
CA VAL A 568 -17.67 13.12 25.76
C VAL A 568 -18.84 12.84 24.82
N ASN A 569 -18.66 13.09 23.53
CA ASN A 569 -19.70 12.86 22.52
C ASN A 569 -20.04 11.36 22.37
N LEU A 570 -19.04 10.49 22.30
CA LEU A 570 -19.23 9.05 22.14
C LEU A 570 -19.93 8.39 23.34
N LYS A 571 -19.65 8.84 24.59
CA LYS A 571 -20.31 8.32 25.79
C LYS A 571 -21.81 8.57 25.77
N ASN A 572 -22.27 9.74 25.30
CA ASN A 572 -23.68 10.11 25.24
C ASN A 572 -24.50 9.22 24.30
N VAL A 573 -23.87 8.60 23.30
CA VAL A 573 -24.55 7.79 22.25
C VAL A 573 -24.19 6.30 22.32
N LYS A 574 -23.67 5.84 23.45
CA LYS A 574 -23.22 4.45 23.63
C LYS A 574 -24.31 3.41 23.30
N ALA A 575 -25.58 3.70 23.60
CA ALA A 575 -26.71 2.80 23.32
C ALA A 575 -26.93 2.67 21.81
N ASP A 576 -26.90 3.76 21.07
CA ASP A 576 -27.10 3.79 19.61
C ASP A 576 -25.96 3.03 18.91
N ILE A 577 -24.70 3.26 19.34
CA ILE A 577 -23.53 2.52 18.88
C ILE A 577 -23.73 1.01 19.05
N SER A 578 -24.21 0.59 20.22
CA SER A 578 -24.48 -0.82 20.50
C SER A 578 -25.48 -1.43 19.52
N GLN A 579 -26.58 -0.73 19.25
CA GLN A 579 -27.65 -1.21 18.38
C GLN A 579 -27.20 -1.29 16.92
N GLU A 580 -26.60 -0.24 16.39
CA GLU A 580 -26.17 -0.13 14.99
C GLU A 580 -25.09 -1.16 14.65
N ILE A 581 -24.05 -1.30 15.47
CA ILE A 581 -22.96 -2.25 15.23
C ILE A 581 -23.44 -3.68 15.37
N LYS A 582 -24.27 -4.02 16.36
CA LYS A 582 -24.83 -5.38 16.51
C LYS A 582 -25.63 -5.80 15.29
N LYS A 583 -26.40 -4.86 14.69
CA LYS A 583 -27.13 -5.11 13.45
C LYS A 583 -26.16 -5.39 12.31
N ALA A 584 -25.20 -4.54 12.08
CA ALA A 584 -24.24 -4.67 10.99
C ALA A 584 -23.34 -5.92 11.11
N VAL A 585 -22.89 -6.26 12.32
CA VAL A 585 -22.11 -7.49 12.54
C VAL A 585 -22.93 -8.75 12.22
N LYS A 586 -24.24 -8.73 12.51
CA LYS A 586 -25.13 -9.82 12.09
C LYS A 586 -25.25 -9.90 10.57
N GLU A 587 -25.29 -8.76 9.89
CA GLU A 587 -25.36 -8.68 8.44
C GLU A 587 -24.07 -9.17 7.76
N ASP A 588 -22.91 -8.92 8.33
CA ASP A 588 -21.61 -9.46 7.86
C ASP A 588 -21.55 -11.00 7.84
N PHE A 589 -22.33 -11.66 8.73
CA PHE A 589 -22.42 -13.12 8.75
C PHE A 589 -23.41 -13.68 7.73
N ILE A 590 -24.21 -12.84 7.07
CA ILE A 590 -25.14 -13.27 6.01
C ILE A 590 -24.35 -13.52 4.73
N ILE A 591 -24.33 -14.77 4.29
CA ILE A 591 -23.62 -15.20 3.07
C ILE A 591 -24.51 -14.99 1.84
N GLY A 592 -25.81 -15.16 2.00
CA GLY A 592 -26.78 -15.00 0.93
C GLY A 592 -28.14 -15.58 1.28
N LYS A 593 -29.08 -15.53 0.34
CA LYS A 593 -30.42 -16.13 0.51
C LYS A 593 -30.34 -17.65 0.53
N CYS A 594 -31.17 -18.26 1.34
CA CYS A 594 -31.37 -19.71 1.31
C CYS A 594 -32.03 -20.10 -0.02
N ARG A 595 -31.56 -21.18 -0.63
CA ARG A 595 -32.10 -21.68 -1.90
C ARG A 595 -33.00 -22.91 -1.74
N GLN A 596 -33.34 -23.27 -0.51
CA GLN A 596 -34.32 -24.32 -0.25
C GLN A 596 -35.68 -23.83 -0.72
N LYS A 597 -36.43 -24.70 -1.39
CA LYS A 597 -37.81 -24.42 -1.84
C LYS A 597 -38.65 -23.95 -0.66
N ASP A 598 -39.42 -22.90 -0.84
CA ASP A 598 -40.30 -22.30 0.17
C ASP A 598 -39.58 -21.76 1.44
N CYS A 599 -38.35 -21.29 1.28
CA CYS A 599 -37.57 -20.71 2.37
C CYS A 599 -37.08 -19.28 2.07
N ASP A 600 -37.61 -18.29 2.78
CA ASP A 600 -37.21 -16.88 2.69
C ASP A 600 -36.02 -16.54 3.59
N GLY A 601 -35.43 -17.54 4.26
CA GLY A 601 -34.30 -17.36 5.18
C GLY A 601 -33.00 -16.97 4.50
N ASN A 602 -32.06 -16.53 5.33
CA ASN A 602 -30.68 -16.23 4.91
C ASN A 602 -29.71 -17.32 5.40
N LEU A 603 -28.73 -17.63 4.59
CA LEU A 603 -27.59 -18.48 4.97
C LEU A 603 -26.61 -17.65 5.79
N ILE A 604 -26.31 -18.11 7.01
CA ILE A 604 -25.42 -17.42 7.95
C ILE A 604 -24.37 -18.36 8.52
N VAL A 605 -23.19 -17.80 8.85
CA VAL A 605 -22.15 -18.55 9.55
C VAL A 605 -22.58 -18.79 11.00
N ARG A 606 -22.50 -20.03 11.44
CA ARG A 606 -22.82 -20.47 12.81
C ARG A 606 -21.69 -21.34 13.37
N VAL A 607 -21.65 -21.43 14.69
CA VAL A 607 -20.78 -22.38 15.42
C VAL A 607 -21.65 -23.38 16.15
N SER A 608 -21.42 -24.66 15.92
CA SER A 608 -22.12 -25.75 16.61
C SER A 608 -21.79 -25.73 18.11
N LYS A 609 -22.81 -25.73 18.97
CA LYS A 609 -22.61 -25.79 20.44
C LYS A 609 -21.95 -27.11 20.86
N LYS A 610 -22.27 -28.21 20.17
CA LYS A 610 -21.80 -29.57 20.49
C LYS A 610 -20.35 -29.81 19.99
N SER A 611 -20.08 -29.51 18.72
CA SER A 611 -18.78 -29.84 18.10
C SER A 611 -17.79 -28.67 18.09
N ARG A 612 -18.20 -27.46 18.48
CA ARG A 612 -17.42 -26.21 18.36
C ARG A 612 -16.99 -25.88 16.93
N LYS A 613 -17.46 -26.63 15.94
CA LYS A 613 -17.14 -26.42 14.52
C LYS A 613 -18.05 -25.36 13.92
N ARG A 614 -17.47 -24.53 13.05
CA ARG A 614 -18.22 -23.54 12.27
C ARG A 614 -18.82 -24.19 11.03
N PHE A 615 -20.02 -23.72 10.67
CA PHE A 615 -20.78 -24.18 9.50
C PHE A 615 -21.70 -23.08 9.01
N ILE A 616 -22.25 -23.22 7.82
CA ILE A 616 -23.31 -22.33 7.31
C ILE A 616 -24.64 -23.01 7.61
N GLY A 617 -25.57 -22.26 8.16
CA GLY A 617 -26.94 -22.73 8.39
C GLY A 617 -27.95 -21.65 8.03
N CYS A 618 -29.16 -22.09 7.66
CA CYS A 618 -30.28 -21.17 7.43
C CYS A 618 -30.74 -20.54 8.76
N ASN A 619 -31.05 -19.24 8.75
CA ASN A 619 -31.56 -18.54 9.93
C ASN A 619 -33.03 -18.84 10.22
N ALA A 620 -33.78 -19.45 9.28
CA ALA A 620 -35.15 -19.92 9.46
C ALA A 620 -35.24 -21.28 10.19
N TYR A 621 -34.12 -21.81 10.69
CA TYR A 621 -34.16 -23.04 11.53
C TYR A 621 -35.06 -22.85 12.75
N PRO A 622 -35.91 -23.83 13.14
CA PRO A 622 -35.99 -25.21 12.63
C PRO A 622 -36.85 -25.42 11.36
N LYS A 623 -37.55 -24.40 10.84
CA LYS A 623 -38.36 -24.54 9.64
C LYS A 623 -37.56 -24.92 8.40
N CYS A 624 -36.30 -24.48 8.33
CA CYS A 624 -35.37 -24.84 7.28
C CYS A 624 -34.09 -25.41 7.89
N THR A 625 -33.69 -26.59 7.45
CA THR A 625 -32.52 -27.34 7.97
C THR A 625 -31.31 -27.26 7.06
N SER A 626 -31.32 -26.39 6.04
CA SER A 626 -30.18 -26.23 5.10
C SER A 626 -28.89 -25.90 5.81
N THR A 627 -27.88 -26.74 5.61
CA THR A 627 -26.55 -26.59 6.22
C THR A 627 -25.43 -26.90 5.21
N PHE A 628 -24.30 -26.17 5.33
CA PHE A 628 -23.12 -26.38 4.50
C PHE A 628 -21.87 -26.39 5.39
N SER A 629 -20.90 -27.25 5.04
CA SER A 629 -19.65 -27.35 5.76
C SER A 629 -18.73 -26.16 5.45
N LEU A 630 -17.93 -25.76 6.46
CA LEU A 630 -16.95 -24.69 6.33
C LEU A 630 -15.54 -25.18 6.72
N PRO A 631 -14.49 -24.63 6.09
CA PRO A 631 -13.14 -24.76 6.59
C PRO A 631 -13.05 -24.24 8.02
N GLN A 632 -12.38 -24.96 8.92
CA GLN A 632 -12.34 -24.60 10.34
C GLN A 632 -11.25 -23.57 10.66
N LEU A 633 -10.29 -23.35 9.75
CA LEU A 633 -9.20 -22.39 9.86
C LEU A 633 -9.40 -21.24 8.88
N GLY A 634 -8.85 -20.07 9.21
CA GLY A 634 -8.91 -18.85 8.40
C GLY A 634 -10.15 -17.99 8.67
N MET A 635 -10.07 -16.72 8.32
CA MET A 635 -11.19 -15.77 8.36
C MET A 635 -12.11 -16.02 7.17
N ILE A 636 -13.42 -15.97 7.39
CA ILE A 636 -14.44 -16.08 6.34
C ILE A 636 -14.95 -14.68 6.04
N LEU A 637 -14.93 -14.33 4.77
CA LEU A 637 -15.50 -13.08 4.26
C LEU A 637 -16.62 -13.40 3.27
N THR A 638 -17.71 -12.68 3.40
CA THR A 638 -18.81 -12.73 2.45
C THR A 638 -18.45 -11.88 1.23
N THR A 639 -18.51 -12.44 0.02
CA THR A 639 -18.16 -11.70 -1.22
C THR A 639 -19.36 -11.07 -1.89
N LYS A 640 -20.58 -11.46 -1.48
CA LYS A 640 -21.84 -11.18 -2.18
C LYS A 640 -21.90 -11.75 -3.63
N ASP A 641 -20.84 -12.44 -4.07
CA ASP A 641 -20.75 -13.05 -5.39
C ASP A 641 -21.51 -14.39 -5.44
N LYS A 642 -22.03 -14.70 -6.62
CA LYS A 642 -22.63 -16.00 -6.93
C LYS A 642 -21.67 -16.87 -7.73
N CYS A 643 -21.71 -18.17 -7.49
CA CYS A 643 -20.93 -19.12 -8.24
C CYS A 643 -21.41 -19.19 -9.71
N LYS A 644 -20.48 -19.06 -10.65
CA LYS A 644 -20.75 -19.11 -12.10
C LYS A 644 -21.35 -20.45 -12.58
N HIS A 645 -21.17 -21.53 -11.80
CA HIS A 645 -21.57 -22.89 -12.19
C HIS A 645 -22.87 -23.36 -11.51
N CYS A 646 -23.25 -22.78 -10.37
CA CYS A 646 -24.41 -23.26 -9.63
C CYS A 646 -25.16 -22.17 -8.87
N ASP A 647 -24.80 -20.89 -9.08
CA ASP A 647 -25.41 -19.70 -8.48
C ASP A 647 -25.45 -19.66 -6.94
N TYR A 648 -24.87 -20.61 -6.23
CA TYR A 648 -24.74 -20.56 -4.80
C TYR A 648 -23.76 -19.45 -4.38
N PRO A 649 -23.93 -18.87 -3.20
CA PRO A 649 -23.01 -17.86 -2.71
C PRO A 649 -21.55 -18.36 -2.66
N VAL A 650 -20.62 -17.45 -2.95
CA VAL A 650 -19.19 -17.67 -2.83
C VAL A 650 -18.68 -16.92 -1.60
N ILE A 651 -17.80 -17.55 -0.83
CA ILE A 651 -17.13 -16.94 0.31
C ILE A 651 -15.62 -16.93 0.08
N ARG A 652 -14.94 -15.95 0.65
CA ARG A 652 -13.46 -15.86 0.60
C ARG A 652 -12.87 -16.32 1.92
N ILE A 653 -11.88 -17.19 1.85
CA ILE A 653 -11.15 -17.70 3.02
C ILE A 653 -9.76 -17.05 3.05
N ILE A 654 -9.44 -16.41 4.17
CA ILE A 654 -8.11 -15.82 4.42
C ILE A 654 -7.46 -16.58 5.55
N THR A 655 -6.32 -17.22 5.26
CA THR A 655 -5.52 -17.96 6.25
C THR A 655 -4.14 -17.30 6.33
N LYS A 656 -3.62 -17.09 7.54
CA LYS A 656 -2.30 -16.51 7.75
C LYS A 656 -1.22 -17.33 7.01
N GLY A 657 -0.39 -16.66 6.23
CA GLY A 657 0.68 -17.29 5.45
C GLY A 657 0.24 -17.98 4.15
N ARG A 658 -1.04 -17.92 3.76
CA ARG A 658 -1.55 -18.50 2.51
C ARG A 658 -2.26 -17.44 1.65
N LYS A 659 -2.28 -17.63 0.34
CA LYS A 659 -3.08 -16.78 -0.55
C LYS A 659 -4.57 -16.93 -0.20
N PRO A 660 -5.34 -15.82 -0.15
CA PRO A 660 -6.79 -15.90 -0.07
C PRO A 660 -7.38 -16.70 -1.23
N TRP A 661 -8.43 -17.47 -0.97
CA TRP A 661 -9.10 -18.28 -1.98
C TRP A 661 -10.61 -18.25 -1.81
N ASP A 662 -11.32 -18.36 -2.94
CA ASP A 662 -12.76 -18.30 -2.98
C ASP A 662 -13.36 -19.71 -2.97
N LEU A 663 -14.43 -19.90 -2.18
CA LEU A 663 -15.13 -21.16 -1.98
C LEU A 663 -16.60 -21.00 -2.31
N CYS A 664 -17.09 -21.73 -3.31
CA CYS A 664 -18.53 -21.96 -3.45
C CYS A 664 -19.02 -22.83 -2.29
N ILE A 665 -20.06 -22.37 -1.58
CA ILE A 665 -20.59 -23.09 -0.41
C ILE A 665 -21.28 -24.41 -0.77
N ASN A 666 -21.75 -24.56 -2.00
CA ASN A 666 -22.35 -25.81 -2.48
C ASN A 666 -21.31 -26.92 -2.55
N GLY A 667 -21.49 -27.98 -1.75
CA GLY A 667 -20.61 -29.14 -1.73
C GLY A 667 -20.54 -29.88 -3.08
N ASP A 668 -21.64 -29.88 -3.80
CA ASP A 668 -21.84 -30.61 -5.06
C ASP A 668 -21.77 -29.69 -6.30
N CYS A 669 -21.07 -28.55 -6.17
CA CYS A 669 -20.89 -27.60 -7.26
C CYS A 669 -20.17 -28.26 -8.46
N PRO A 670 -20.74 -28.20 -9.69
CA PRO A 670 -20.10 -28.78 -10.90
C PRO A 670 -18.71 -28.18 -11.20
N GLY A 671 -18.47 -26.92 -10.77
CA GLY A 671 -17.20 -26.24 -10.99
C GLY A 671 -16.12 -26.55 -9.92
N LYS A 672 -16.33 -27.51 -9.01
CA LYS A 672 -15.31 -27.94 -8.08
C LYS A 672 -14.47 -29.04 -8.73
N ASP A 673 -13.19 -28.75 -9.01
CA ASP A 673 -12.22 -29.73 -9.48
C ASP A 673 -12.07 -30.90 -8.50
N GLU A 674 -11.72 -32.09 -9.02
CA GLU A 674 -11.50 -33.31 -8.21
C GLU A 674 -10.53 -33.12 -7.03
N LYS A 675 -9.60 -32.19 -7.11
CA LYS A 675 -8.73 -31.76 -6.00
C LYS A 675 -9.50 -31.35 -4.74
N TYR A 676 -10.68 -30.75 -4.88
CA TYR A 676 -11.54 -30.35 -3.76
C TYR A 676 -12.42 -31.49 -3.27
N LYS A 677 -12.75 -32.47 -4.12
CA LYS A 677 -13.45 -33.69 -3.70
C LYS A 677 -12.61 -34.55 -2.77
N ASN A 678 -11.31 -34.61 -2.99
CA ASN A 678 -10.36 -35.38 -2.15
C ASN A 678 -10.04 -34.71 -0.79
N TYR A 679 -10.36 -33.44 -0.58
CA TYR A 679 -10.21 -32.80 0.74
C TYR A 679 -11.28 -33.28 1.75
N LYS A 680 -12.41 -33.88 1.29
CA LYS A 680 -13.44 -34.49 2.13
C LYS A 680 -13.00 -35.87 2.72
N SER A 681 -12.01 -36.53 2.14
CA SER A 681 -11.62 -37.92 2.52
C SER A 681 -10.41 -38.05 3.44
N LYS A 682 -9.66 -36.97 3.71
CA LYS A 682 -8.57 -37.03 4.70
C LYS A 682 -9.10 -36.74 6.10
N LYS A 683 -9.43 -37.77 6.86
CA LYS A 683 -9.58 -37.69 8.30
C LYS A 683 -8.27 -37.20 8.95
N PRO A 684 -8.33 -36.34 9.98
CA PRO A 684 -7.11 -35.97 10.72
C PRO A 684 -6.60 -37.18 11.47
N GLY A 685 -5.43 -37.67 11.11
CA GLY A 685 -4.75 -38.76 11.80
C GLY A 685 -4.17 -39.83 10.88
N GLN A 686 -3.34 -39.44 9.92
CA GLN A 686 -2.30 -40.30 9.34
C GLN A 686 -1.23 -39.41 8.70
N GLU A 687 -0.19 -39.14 9.44
CA GLU A 687 1.11 -38.72 8.89
C GLU A 687 1.65 -39.92 8.08
N SER A 688 1.87 -39.71 6.79
CA SER A 688 2.67 -40.62 5.99
C SER A 688 4.12 -40.19 6.09
N SER A 689 4.94 -41.00 6.73
CA SER A 689 6.36 -41.14 6.45
C SER A 689 6.51 -41.45 4.94
N ASP A 690 7.09 -40.52 4.19
CA ASP A 690 8.09 -40.70 3.13
C ASP A 690 8.58 -39.35 2.67
#